data_da576280743490a41c0a11f9193f86bf
#
_entry.id   da576280743490a41c0a11f9193f86bf
#
_cell.length_a   1.000
_cell.length_b   1.000
_cell.length_c   1.000
_cell.angle_alpha   90.00
_cell.angle_beta   90.00
_cell.angle_gamma   90.00
#
_symmetry.space_group_name_H-M   'P 1'
#
loop_
_entity.id
_entity.type
_entity.pdbx_description
1 polymer ?
#
loop_
_entity_poly.entity_id
_entity_poly.type
_entity_poly.pdbx_seq_one_letter_code
_entity_poly.pdbx_strand_id
1 'polypeptide(L)'
;MNASIFSKIPPEEITALHQSWKNDPLSVDPLWAAWFEGYELGSGEAPGKKENTGTDADTSLYTVPPESAEGRGRISQLIRAYRVMGHQCARFNPLEPSDRPRFPVTPEDMGFREEDLDQPVNIGTFMDGGTLTLREIINRLQKIYCGAIGFEYHHIDNLEIRSWIEEKIQLRANGVDYGPKVRREAFFHLCRAELFEEFLGKRFMGEKRFSLEGGEGAIVLLDAMIKRCPAAGVSHIEMGMAHRGRLNVLANILHKPLKTIFHEFTPDYLPESPIGRSDVKYHLGYAATRHVDGHDLHIRLSSNPSHLEAVYPVVEGRARAMQHNLQDAERKHVLPLVLHGDAAFSGQGIVAEVLNLSLLKGYRTGGTVHLVINNQIGFTTGPDEARSSRYATDVAQMLQSPILHINGESPEDLVWAADFALQFRQKFGRDIILDMYCYRRLGHNETDQAAFTAPMQTKRIEARPTAAALYGTALRERGELTEQQERDIRKDLWEGMEQAYLQMKENPVDYLLPATAQDADETPIPRTSIRTGISPELFQRIGNILTELPDGFTLHPTLEKRFLARRREAFREGGPLDWAMAESLAWGSLLAENHTVRLSGQDCQRGTFSQRHAVLHDFNDGSLYTPLEKLNHGTTAFRIYNSSLSEASVLGFEYGYALESPDALVMWEAQFGDFANGAQVIVDQFIAAAEAKWRQKNRMVLLLPHGYEGAGSEHSSARMERYLQLCADDNMQVINPTTPAQYFHALRRQVHRNLHKPLIVFTPKSLLSRPDAVSPHREFLAPSRFREVLPDPDAPAPDQVTRAVFCTGKVYYDLAACRKERNIADTVIIRLEQIYPLAREQLTFLLAPYQKVRDFVWCQEEPSNMGAWG
;
A
#
# COMPACT_ATOMS: atom_id res chain seq x y z
N MET A 1 5.28 -24.07 -17.64
CA MET A 1 5.95 -24.34 -18.94
C MET A 1 5.03 -23.84 -20.03
N ASN A 2 5.52 -22.94 -20.85
CA ASN A 2 4.70 -22.39 -21.95
C ASN A 2 4.34 -23.50 -22.92
N ALA A 3 3.06 -23.78 -23.09
CA ALA A 3 2.52 -24.72 -24.10
C ALA A 3 3.02 -24.41 -25.54
N SER A 4 3.70 -23.30 -25.74
CA SER A 4 4.17 -22.84 -27.04
C SER A 4 5.42 -23.55 -27.59
N ILE A 5 6.21 -24.22 -26.75
CA ILE A 5 7.43 -24.93 -27.23
C ILE A 5 7.03 -26.27 -27.89
N PHE A 6 6.08 -27.00 -27.31
CA PHE A 6 5.64 -28.29 -27.84
C PHE A 6 4.70 -28.19 -29.06
N SER A 7 3.98 -27.07 -29.20
CA SER A 7 3.09 -26.85 -30.34
C SER A 7 3.81 -26.56 -31.66
N LYS A 8 5.13 -26.38 -31.62
CA LYS A 8 5.94 -26.09 -32.81
C LYS A 8 6.73 -27.32 -33.36
N ILE A 9 6.67 -28.43 -32.62
CA ILE A 9 7.41 -29.65 -32.98
C ILE A 9 6.42 -30.65 -33.56
N PRO A 10 6.68 -31.21 -34.76
CA PRO A 10 5.79 -32.21 -35.34
C PRO A 10 5.60 -33.43 -34.43
N PRO A 11 4.40 -34.00 -34.33
CA PRO A 11 4.12 -35.17 -33.49
C PRO A 11 5.03 -36.37 -33.77
N GLU A 12 5.45 -36.53 -35.04
CA GLU A 12 6.35 -37.61 -35.50
C GLU A 12 7.76 -37.45 -34.88
N GLU A 13 8.24 -36.23 -34.71
CA GLU A 13 9.55 -35.90 -34.11
C GLU A 13 9.52 -36.14 -32.60
N ILE A 14 8.41 -35.80 -31.94
CA ILE A 14 8.20 -36.11 -30.50
C ILE A 14 8.19 -37.64 -30.29
N THR A 15 7.53 -38.39 -31.17
CA THR A 15 7.49 -39.83 -31.10
C THR A 15 8.88 -40.47 -31.31
N ALA A 16 9.68 -39.92 -32.25
CA ALA A 16 11.05 -40.37 -32.47
C ALA A 16 11.97 -40.10 -31.27
N LEU A 17 11.85 -38.90 -30.66
CA LEU A 17 12.58 -38.57 -29.46
C LEU A 17 12.18 -39.43 -28.26
N HIS A 18 10.88 -39.76 -28.11
CA HIS A 18 10.40 -40.65 -27.06
C HIS A 18 10.93 -42.05 -27.22
N GLN A 19 10.99 -42.54 -28.47
CA GLN A 19 11.56 -43.87 -28.76
C GLN A 19 13.08 -43.92 -28.50
N SER A 20 13.80 -42.84 -28.82
CA SER A 20 15.24 -42.71 -28.54
C SER A 20 15.47 -42.70 -27.02
N TRP A 21 14.67 -41.94 -26.27
CA TRP A 21 14.75 -41.88 -24.81
C TRP A 21 14.45 -43.28 -24.17
N LYS A 22 13.46 -43.98 -24.68
CA LYS A 22 13.17 -45.36 -24.21
C LYS A 22 14.34 -46.32 -24.39
N ASN A 23 15.09 -46.16 -25.46
CA ASN A 23 16.24 -46.99 -25.75
C ASN A 23 17.49 -46.57 -24.98
N ASP A 24 17.70 -45.26 -24.82
CA ASP A 24 18.79 -44.66 -24.04
C ASP A 24 18.34 -43.29 -23.47
N PRO A 25 18.03 -43.21 -22.18
CA PRO A 25 17.59 -41.96 -21.54
C PRO A 25 18.57 -40.80 -21.65
N LEU A 26 19.83 -41.04 -21.93
CA LEU A 26 20.87 -40.03 -22.12
C LEU A 26 21.01 -39.56 -23.58
N SER A 27 20.26 -40.19 -24.50
CA SER A 27 20.29 -39.84 -25.93
C SER A 27 19.48 -38.56 -26.28
N VAL A 28 18.69 -38.04 -25.33
CA VAL A 28 17.89 -36.81 -25.51
C VAL A 28 18.26 -35.75 -24.48
N ASP A 29 17.90 -34.50 -24.80
CA ASP A 29 18.10 -33.40 -23.90
C ASP A 29 17.42 -33.65 -22.54
N PRO A 30 18.05 -33.28 -21.40
CA PRO A 30 17.51 -33.52 -20.06
C PRO A 30 16.08 -33.02 -19.81
N LEU A 31 15.65 -31.96 -20.52
CA LEU A 31 14.26 -31.47 -20.47
C LEU A 31 13.29 -32.44 -21.11
N TRP A 32 13.68 -33.05 -22.24
CA TRP A 32 12.90 -34.10 -22.90
C TRP A 32 12.85 -35.38 -22.07
N ALA A 33 13.97 -35.77 -21.47
CA ALA A 33 14.03 -36.93 -20.62
C ALA A 33 13.06 -36.78 -19.41
N ALA A 34 13.09 -35.64 -18.73
CA ALA A 34 12.18 -35.37 -17.61
C ALA A 34 10.70 -35.28 -18.03
N TRP A 35 10.42 -34.80 -19.25
CA TRP A 35 9.06 -34.75 -19.77
C TRP A 35 8.54 -36.14 -20.13
N PHE A 36 9.33 -36.96 -20.77
CA PHE A 36 8.96 -38.36 -21.09
C PHE A 36 8.79 -39.21 -19.85
N GLU A 37 9.63 -39.00 -18.84
CA GLU A 37 9.47 -39.70 -17.55
C GLU A 37 8.14 -39.31 -16.87
N GLY A 38 7.79 -38.03 -16.85
CA GLY A 38 6.49 -37.57 -16.35
C GLY A 38 5.31 -38.06 -17.18
N TYR A 39 5.46 -38.19 -18.51
CA TYR A 39 4.43 -38.72 -19.39
C TYR A 39 4.16 -40.21 -19.15
N GLU A 40 5.19 -41.02 -19.02
CA GLU A 40 5.04 -42.49 -18.72
C GLU A 40 4.40 -42.70 -17.35
N LEU A 41 4.80 -41.94 -16.33
CA LEU A 41 4.17 -41.97 -15.01
C LEU A 41 2.69 -41.56 -15.05
N GLY A 42 2.30 -40.64 -15.92
CA GLY A 42 0.94 -40.13 -16.05
C GLY A 42 0.03 -41.01 -16.93
N SER A 43 0.61 -41.77 -17.90
CA SER A 43 -0.13 -42.61 -18.85
C SER A 43 -0.50 -43.97 -18.30
N GLY A 44 0.03 -44.38 -17.13
CA GLY A 44 -0.31 -45.63 -16.47
C GLY A 44 0.18 -46.90 -17.18
N GLU A 45 1.00 -46.78 -18.23
CA GLU A 45 1.70 -47.90 -18.85
C GLU A 45 2.97 -48.24 -18.06
N ALA A 46 2.79 -48.98 -16.95
CA ALA A 46 3.92 -49.67 -16.31
C ALA A 46 4.45 -50.77 -17.27
N PRO A 47 5.76 -50.92 -17.45
CA PRO A 47 6.32 -51.94 -18.30
C PRO A 47 5.90 -53.33 -17.78
N GLY A 48 5.39 -54.14 -18.72
CA GLY A 48 4.71 -55.44 -18.57
C GLY A 48 5.01 -56.25 -17.33
N LYS A 49 3.99 -56.43 -16.50
CA LYS A 49 3.93 -57.54 -15.52
C LYS A 49 3.87 -58.86 -16.26
N LYS A 50 4.97 -59.63 -16.23
CA LYS A 50 4.88 -61.08 -16.39
C LYS A 50 4.14 -61.61 -15.18
N GLU A 51 2.96 -62.24 -15.40
CA GLU A 51 2.28 -63.01 -14.39
C GLU A 51 3.21 -64.14 -13.93
N ASN A 52 3.65 -64.05 -12.69
CA ASN A 52 4.24 -65.21 -12.00
C ASN A 52 3.27 -65.62 -10.89
N THR A 53 2.56 -66.75 -11.12
CA THR A 53 1.78 -67.45 -10.13
C THR A 53 2.72 -68.11 -9.13
N GLY A 54 2.68 -67.68 -7.87
CA GLY A 54 3.30 -68.49 -6.77
C GLY A 54 3.81 -67.69 -5.62
N THR A 55 3.03 -67.63 -4.54
CA THR A 55 3.38 -67.68 -3.11
C THR A 55 4.53 -66.76 -2.61
N ASP A 56 4.19 -66.06 -1.56
CA ASP A 56 4.97 -65.32 -0.56
C ASP A 56 5.35 -63.88 -0.90
N ALA A 57 4.62 -63.00 -0.21
CA ALA A 57 4.89 -61.54 -0.15
C ALA A 57 6.19 -61.29 0.64
N ASP A 58 7.32 -61.36 -0.04
CA ASP A 58 8.54 -60.72 0.41
C ASP A 58 8.59 -59.33 -0.22
N THR A 59 8.14 -58.32 0.51
CA THR A 59 8.34 -56.89 0.21
C THR A 59 9.81 -56.55 0.42
N SER A 60 10.71 -57.12 -0.37
CA SER A 60 12.09 -56.63 -0.46
C SER A 60 12.04 -55.27 -1.14
N LEU A 61 12.09 -54.19 -0.34
CA LEU A 61 12.34 -52.83 -0.77
C LEU A 61 13.56 -52.82 -1.72
N TYR A 62 13.37 -52.49 -2.98
CA TYR A 62 14.43 -52.30 -3.96
C TYR A 62 15.34 -51.17 -3.44
N THR A 63 16.51 -51.53 -2.99
CA THR A 63 17.54 -50.61 -2.53
C THR A 63 18.29 -50.05 -3.74
N VAL A 64 18.44 -48.75 -3.79
CA VAL A 64 19.12 -48.04 -4.86
C VAL A 64 20.41 -47.50 -4.29
N PRO A 65 21.58 -47.97 -4.78
CA PRO A 65 22.86 -47.39 -4.30
C PRO A 65 22.94 -45.88 -4.54
N PRO A 66 23.37 -45.08 -3.53
CA PRO A 66 23.43 -43.61 -3.63
C PRO A 66 24.25 -43.09 -4.81
N GLU A 67 25.30 -43.76 -5.21
CA GLU A 67 26.15 -43.37 -6.35
C GLU A 67 25.60 -43.74 -7.73
N SER A 68 24.54 -44.56 -7.81
CA SER A 68 23.88 -44.87 -9.09
C SER A 68 23.23 -43.61 -9.69
N ALA A 69 22.96 -43.62 -10.98
CA ALA A 69 22.21 -42.53 -11.63
C ALA A 69 20.85 -42.35 -10.99
N GLU A 70 20.15 -43.39 -10.62
CA GLU A 70 18.88 -43.39 -9.92
C GLU A 70 19.04 -42.84 -8.48
N GLY A 71 20.07 -43.29 -7.74
CA GLY A 71 20.37 -42.80 -6.40
C GLY A 71 20.65 -41.31 -6.38
N ARG A 72 21.45 -40.77 -7.30
CA ARG A 72 21.67 -39.33 -7.44
C ARG A 72 20.37 -38.59 -7.77
N GLY A 73 19.48 -39.15 -8.62
CA GLY A 73 18.17 -38.60 -8.90
C GLY A 73 17.31 -38.47 -7.63
N ARG A 74 17.27 -39.53 -6.79
CA ARG A 74 16.54 -39.55 -5.52
C ARG A 74 17.13 -38.56 -4.49
N ILE A 75 18.45 -38.40 -4.44
CA ILE A 75 19.11 -37.40 -3.59
C ILE A 75 18.73 -35.97 -4.05
N SER A 76 18.68 -35.73 -5.36
CA SER A 76 18.20 -34.45 -5.90
C SER A 76 16.75 -34.17 -5.52
N GLN A 77 15.90 -35.20 -5.52
CA GLN A 77 14.51 -35.11 -5.03
C GLN A 77 14.45 -34.82 -3.53
N LEU A 78 15.30 -35.42 -2.72
CA LEU A 78 15.39 -35.15 -1.29
C LEU A 78 15.84 -33.69 -1.02
N ILE A 79 16.86 -33.20 -1.72
CA ILE A 79 17.29 -31.80 -1.63
C ILE A 79 16.14 -30.86 -2.00
N ARG A 80 15.42 -31.17 -3.08
CA ARG A 80 14.24 -30.41 -3.50
C ARG A 80 13.13 -30.43 -2.44
N ALA A 81 12.87 -31.58 -1.82
CA ALA A 81 11.88 -31.70 -0.76
C ALA A 81 12.21 -30.79 0.43
N TYR A 82 13.47 -30.73 0.87
CA TYR A 82 13.91 -29.79 1.91
C TYR A 82 13.75 -28.33 1.49
N ARG A 83 14.06 -27.98 0.25
CA ARG A 83 13.88 -26.63 -0.28
C ARG A 83 12.42 -26.19 -0.31
N VAL A 84 11.50 -27.11 -0.62
CA VAL A 84 10.06 -26.82 -0.75
C VAL A 84 9.34 -26.91 0.59
N MET A 85 9.70 -27.88 1.45
CA MET A 85 8.95 -28.19 2.66
C MET A 85 9.75 -27.96 3.96
N GLY A 86 11.03 -27.62 3.89
CA GLY A 86 11.88 -27.48 5.08
C GLY A 86 11.35 -26.46 6.08
N HIS A 87 10.68 -25.38 5.61
CA HIS A 87 10.02 -24.40 6.47
C HIS A 87 9.00 -25.03 7.42
N GLN A 88 8.37 -26.18 7.07
CA GLN A 88 7.41 -26.87 7.93
C GLN A 88 8.05 -27.52 9.16
N CYS A 89 9.36 -27.74 9.14
CA CYS A 89 10.15 -28.33 10.22
C CYS A 89 11.13 -27.33 10.86
N ALA A 90 11.10 -26.10 10.44
CA ALA A 90 11.91 -25.03 11.01
C ALA A 90 11.40 -24.60 12.40
N ARG A 91 12.31 -24.13 13.26
CA ARG A 91 12.03 -23.82 14.68
C ARG A 91 11.73 -22.34 14.87
N PHE A 92 10.86 -21.77 14.08
CA PHE A 92 10.56 -20.36 14.18
C PHE A 92 9.46 -20.03 15.21
N ASN A 93 8.62 -21.00 15.59
CA ASN A 93 7.56 -20.73 16.56
C ASN A 93 8.05 -20.97 18.01
N PRO A 94 8.17 -19.89 18.85
CA PRO A 94 8.65 -20.03 20.22
C PRO A 94 7.70 -20.78 21.15
N LEU A 95 6.42 -20.93 20.79
CA LEU A 95 5.40 -21.60 21.60
C LEU A 95 5.21 -23.08 21.24
N GLU A 96 5.85 -23.58 20.18
CA GLU A 96 5.76 -25.00 19.82
C GLU A 96 6.48 -25.90 20.83
N PRO A 97 5.94 -27.11 21.08
CA PRO A 97 6.63 -28.11 21.89
C PRO A 97 7.99 -28.48 21.29
N SER A 98 8.91 -28.92 22.14
CA SER A 98 10.23 -29.42 21.71
C SER A 98 10.18 -30.67 20.85
N ASP A 99 9.09 -31.46 20.97
CA ASP A 99 8.85 -32.68 20.16
C ASP A 99 8.31 -32.28 18.79
N ARG A 100 9.18 -32.36 17.80
CA ARG A 100 8.92 -31.87 16.46
C ARG A 100 8.15 -32.86 15.58
N PRO A 101 7.38 -32.34 14.62
CA PRO A 101 7.09 -33.14 13.44
C PRO A 101 8.42 -33.49 12.74
N ARG A 102 8.63 -34.77 12.49
CA ARG A 102 9.73 -35.24 11.64
C ARG A 102 9.53 -34.63 10.26
N PHE A 103 10.64 -34.36 9.58
CA PHE A 103 10.56 -33.96 8.17
C PHE A 103 9.72 -35.01 7.41
N PRO A 104 8.73 -34.60 6.61
CA PRO A 104 7.73 -35.50 6.02
C PRO A 104 8.30 -36.48 5.01
N VAL A 105 9.53 -36.30 4.55
CA VAL A 105 10.22 -37.20 3.62
C VAL A 105 11.49 -37.71 4.29
N THR A 106 11.51 -39.02 4.54
CA THR A 106 12.65 -39.69 5.12
C THR A 106 13.57 -40.27 4.05
N PRO A 107 14.83 -40.62 4.38
CA PRO A 107 15.68 -41.35 3.46
C PRO A 107 15.06 -42.70 3.00
N GLU A 108 14.34 -43.35 3.91
CA GLU A 108 13.63 -44.61 3.61
C GLU A 108 12.53 -44.41 2.57
N ASP A 109 11.79 -43.27 2.63
CA ASP A 109 10.79 -42.91 1.60
C ASP A 109 11.40 -42.73 0.22
N MET A 110 12.69 -42.36 0.19
CA MET A 110 13.49 -42.25 -1.03
C MET A 110 14.19 -43.57 -1.40
N GLY A 111 13.92 -44.68 -0.67
CA GLY A 111 14.46 -46.01 -0.94
C GLY A 111 15.92 -46.21 -0.51
N PHE A 112 16.42 -45.38 0.42
CA PHE A 112 17.74 -45.55 1.03
C PHE A 112 17.58 -46.30 2.37
N ARG A 113 18.58 -47.16 2.69
CA ARG A 113 18.68 -47.85 3.98
C ARG A 113 19.64 -47.11 4.90
N GLU A 114 19.63 -47.43 6.20
CA GLU A 114 20.58 -46.90 7.18
C GLU A 114 22.04 -47.15 6.77
N GLU A 115 22.36 -48.28 6.16
CA GLU A 115 23.69 -48.66 5.63
C GLU A 115 24.13 -47.78 4.45
N ASP A 116 23.20 -47.15 3.72
CA ASP A 116 23.47 -46.27 2.58
C ASP A 116 23.81 -44.85 3.03
N LEU A 117 23.45 -44.48 4.26
CA LEU A 117 23.63 -43.10 4.76
C LEU A 117 25.10 -42.70 4.85
N ASP A 118 26.03 -43.63 5.08
CA ASP A 118 27.44 -43.35 5.22
C ASP A 118 28.24 -43.57 3.92
N GLN A 119 27.55 -43.86 2.81
CA GLN A 119 28.20 -43.96 1.51
C GLN A 119 28.51 -42.60 0.92
N PRO A 120 29.68 -42.42 0.29
CA PRO A 120 30.08 -41.16 -0.34
C PRO A 120 29.28 -40.95 -1.63
N VAL A 121 28.80 -39.71 -1.85
CA VAL A 121 28.03 -39.31 -3.03
C VAL A 121 28.59 -38.00 -3.57
N ASN A 122 28.74 -37.91 -4.88
CA ASN A 122 29.07 -36.65 -5.54
C ASN A 122 27.80 -35.80 -5.66
N ILE A 123 27.81 -34.65 -5.00
CA ILE A 123 26.66 -33.73 -4.88
C ILE A 123 26.61 -32.64 -5.98
N GLY A 124 27.45 -32.73 -7.00
CA GLY A 124 27.52 -31.74 -8.08
C GLY A 124 27.89 -30.36 -7.57
N THR A 125 27.06 -29.35 -7.85
CA THR A 125 27.25 -27.96 -7.44
C THR A 125 26.60 -27.60 -6.09
N PHE A 126 25.96 -28.55 -5.42
CA PHE A 126 25.31 -28.27 -4.13
C PHE A 126 26.36 -28.00 -3.05
N MET A 127 26.24 -26.86 -2.34
CA MET A 127 27.15 -26.45 -1.25
C MET A 127 28.64 -26.53 -1.59
N ASP A 128 29.07 -25.86 -2.63
CA ASP A 128 30.45 -25.79 -3.14
C ASP A 128 30.97 -27.10 -3.79
N GLY A 129 30.09 -28.08 -3.98
CA GLY A 129 30.41 -29.33 -4.65
C GLY A 129 31.21 -30.31 -3.75
N GLY A 130 31.66 -31.38 -4.39
CA GLY A 130 32.51 -32.39 -3.73
C GLY A 130 31.78 -33.69 -3.43
N THR A 131 32.39 -34.51 -2.60
CA THR A 131 31.86 -35.81 -2.17
C THR A 131 31.49 -35.72 -0.70
N LEU A 132 30.24 -36.00 -0.39
CA LEU A 132 29.68 -36.07 0.98
C LEU A 132 28.94 -37.38 1.15
N THR A 133 28.81 -37.86 2.39
CA THR A 133 27.89 -38.94 2.70
C THR A 133 26.44 -38.45 2.68
N LEU A 134 25.49 -39.36 2.42
CA LEU A 134 24.07 -38.99 2.46
C LEU A 134 23.67 -38.44 3.85
N ARG A 135 24.23 -38.98 4.93
CA ARG A 135 24.06 -38.50 6.31
C ARG A 135 24.53 -37.06 6.46
N GLU A 136 25.69 -36.72 5.90
CA GLU A 136 26.19 -35.32 5.91
C GLU A 136 25.30 -34.38 5.10
N ILE A 137 24.80 -34.84 3.94
CA ILE A 137 23.86 -34.07 3.12
C ILE A 137 22.60 -33.77 3.94
N ILE A 138 21.98 -34.78 4.57
CA ILE A 138 20.78 -34.62 5.39
C ILE A 138 21.04 -33.65 6.56
N ASN A 139 22.13 -33.82 7.29
CA ASN A 139 22.49 -32.93 8.40
C ASN A 139 22.65 -31.47 7.94
N ARG A 140 23.26 -31.24 6.78
CA ARG A 140 23.40 -29.92 6.19
C ARG A 140 22.06 -29.36 5.78
N LEU A 141 21.21 -30.16 5.11
CA LEU A 141 19.85 -29.75 4.74
C LEU A 141 19.00 -29.38 5.96
N GLN A 142 19.06 -30.16 7.03
CA GLN A 142 18.38 -29.86 8.28
C GLN A 142 18.90 -28.55 8.91
N LYS A 143 20.21 -28.35 8.90
CA LYS A 143 20.82 -27.12 9.41
C LYS A 143 20.40 -25.90 8.60
N ILE A 144 20.28 -26.03 7.27
CA ILE A 144 19.90 -24.94 6.37
C ILE A 144 18.41 -24.62 6.50
N TYR A 145 17.55 -25.64 6.35
CA TYR A 145 16.13 -25.45 6.11
C TYR A 145 15.25 -25.69 7.33
N CYS A 146 15.75 -26.36 8.37
CA CYS A 146 15.00 -26.68 9.59
C CYS A 146 15.56 -25.96 10.84
N GLY A 147 16.28 -24.85 10.66
CA GLY A 147 16.81 -23.97 11.73
C GLY A 147 15.74 -23.05 12.33
N ALA A 148 16.17 -21.92 12.90
CA ALA A 148 15.27 -20.91 13.47
C ALA A 148 14.62 -20.00 12.41
N ILE A 149 14.90 -20.18 11.13
CA ILE A 149 14.25 -19.51 10.02
C ILE A 149 13.67 -20.56 9.07
N GLY A 150 12.39 -20.45 8.75
CA GLY A 150 11.73 -21.15 7.65
C GLY A 150 11.74 -20.28 6.39
N PHE A 151 12.04 -20.88 5.24
CA PHE A 151 12.18 -20.17 3.98
C PHE A 151 11.15 -20.64 2.97
N GLU A 152 10.29 -19.72 2.49
CA GLU A 152 9.40 -19.96 1.36
C GLU A 152 9.86 -19.11 0.16
N TYR A 153 10.36 -19.76 -0.89
CA TYR A 153 10.84 -19.09 -2.10
C TYR A 153 10.67 -19.92 -3.37
N HIS A 154 10.26 -21.17 -3.24
CA HIS A 154 10.12 -22.07 -4.40
C HIS A 154 8.92 -21.74 -5.31
N HIS A 155 7.98 -20.91 -4.83
CA HIS A 155 6.90 -20.36 -5.62
C HIS A 155 7.36 -19.24 -6.58
N ILE A 156 8.61 -18.77 -6.47
CA ILE A 156 9.18 -17.73 -7.31
C ILE A 156 9.65 -18.35 -8.64
N ASP A 157 9.09 -17.91 -9.78
CA ASP A 157 9.44 -18.46 -11.09
C ASP A 157 10.81 -17.98 -11.61
N ASN A 158 11.28 -16.81 -11.18
CA ASN A 158 12.53 -16.24 -11.63
C ASN A 158 13.73 -16.99 -11.06
N LEU A 159 14.51 -17.64 -11.93
CA LEU A 159 15.66 -18.44 -11.56
C LEU A 159 16.81 -17.62 -10.94
N GLU A 160 17.06 -16.39 -11.39
CA GLU A 160 18.08 -15.52 -10.83
C GLU A 160 17.77 -15.21 -9.37
N ILE A 161 16.51 -14.87 -9.09
CA ILE A 161 16.04 -14.58 -7.73
C ILE A 161 16.20 -15.82 -6.85
N ARG A 162 15.73 -16.98 -7.31
CA ARG A 162 15.85 -18.24 -6.54
C ARG A 162 17.30 -18.61 -6.25
N SER A 163 18.16 -18.54 -7.25
CA SER A 163 19.60 -18.87 -7.10
C SER A 163 20.28 -17.93 -6.11
N TRP A 164 19.98 -16.63 -6.16
CA TRP A 164 20.51 -15.68 -5.20
C TRP A 164 20.05 -15.98 -3.77
N ILE A 165 18.76 -16.32 -3.60
CA ILE A 165 18.23 -16.69 -2.28
C ILE A 165 18.92 -17.96 -1.77
N GLU A 166 19.08 -18.99 -2.59
CA GLU A 166 19.76 -20.24 -2.24
C GLU A 166 21.20 -20.01 -1.82
N GLU A 167 21.94 -19.17 -2.55
CA GLU A 167 23.30 -18.77 -2.19
C GLU A 167 23.35 -18.13 -0.80
N LYS A 168 22.48 -17.17 -0.53
CA LYS A 168 22.43 -16.46 0.75
C LYS A 168 22.09 -17.38 1.93
N ILE A 169 21.13 -18.29 1.74
CA ILE A 169 20.72 -19.27 2.73
C ILE A 169 21.87 -20.26 3.03
N GLN A 170 22.56 -20.73 1.99
CA GLN A 170 23.70 -21.63 2.14
C GLN A 170 24.88 -20.95 2.86
N LEU A 171 25.22 -19.70 2.48
CA LEU A 171 26.24 -18.92 3.17
C LEU A 171 25.94 -18.76 4.66
N ARG A 172 24.66 -18.48 5.02
CA ARG A 172 24.24 -18.40 6.42
C ARG A 172 24.48 -19.71 7.17
N ALA A 173 24.18 -20.83 6.56
CA ALA A 173 24.33 -22.16 7.19
C ALA A 173 25.81 -22.52 7.49
N ASN A 174 26.77 -21.95 6.76
CA ASN A 174 28.18 -22.10 7.05
C ASN A 174 28.63 -21.35 8.32
N GLY A 175 27.73 -20.54 8.88
CA GLY A 175 27.91 -19.80 10.13
C GLY A 175 28.17 -18.31 9.83
N VAL A 176 27.30 -17.43 10.34
CA VAL A 176 27.56 -15.99 10.38
C VAL A 176 27.98 -15.63 11.80
N ASP A 177 29.21 -15.25 11.99
CA ASP A 177 29.68 -14.72 13.28
C ASP A 177 29.55 -13.20 13.28
N TYR A 178 28.56 -12.68 14.01
CA TYR A 178 28.35 -11.23 14.17
C TYR A 178 29.34 -10.58 15.15
N GLY A 179 30.12 -11.35 15.87
CA GLY A 179 31.00 -10.88 16.92
C GLY A 179 30.28 -10.37 18.19
N PRO A 180 31.00 -10.27 19.30
CA PRO A 180 30.41 -9.92 20.60
C PRO A 180 29.76 -8.54 20.66
N LYS A 181 30.20 -7.60 19.83
CA LYS A 181 29.61 -6.23 19.79
C LYS A 181 28.17 -6.26 19.33
N VAL A 182 27.88 -6.87 18.18
CA VAL A 182 26.53 -6.94 17.62
C VAL A 182 25.59 -7.74 18.53
N ARG A 183 26.09 -8.82 19.11
CA ARG A 183 25.31 -9.65 20.04
C ARG A 183 24.93 -8.89 21.32
N ARG A 184 25.87 -8.15 21.93
CA ARG A 184 25.58 -7.30 23.12
C ARG A 184 24.64 -6.15 22.77
N GLU A 185 24.72 -5.61 21.58
CA GLU A 185 23.82 -4.58 21.10
C GLU A 185 22.38 -5.11 20.91
N ALA A 186 22.23 -6.29 20.31
CA ALA A 186 20.94 -6.97 20.21
C ALA A 186 20.34 -7.24 21.62
N PHE A 187 21.16 -7.67 22.58
CA PHE A 187 20.75 -7.82 23.97
C PHE A 187 20.28 -6.49 24.60
N PHE A 188 21.04 -5.43 24.39
CA PHE A 188 20.67 -4.09 24.84
C PHE A 188 19.29 -3.66 24.33
N HIS A 189 19.01 -3.90 23.04
CA HIS A 189 17.73 -3.57 22.44
C HIS A 189 16.57 -4.40 23.00
N LEU A 190 16.78 -5.69 23.27
CA LEU A 190 15.79 -6.52 23.96
C LEU A 190 15.49 -5.98 25.37
N CYS A 191 16.53 -5.67 26.16
CA CYS A 191 16.36 -5.10 27.50
C CYS A 191 15.64 -3.75 27.44
N ARG A 192 15.99 -2.89 26.49
CA ARG A 192 15.38 -1.57 26.33
C ARG A 192 13.90 -1.66 25.96
N ALA A 193 13.52 -2.59 25.09
CA ALA A 193 12.14 -2.83 24.71
C ALA A 193 11.33 -3.40 25.88
N GLU A 194 11.85 -4.40 26.57
CA GLU A 194 11.23 -5.03 27.75
C GLU A 194 10.99 -4.03 28.88
N LEU A 195 12.06 -3.34 29.29
CA LEU A 195 11.99 -2.41 30.42
C LEU A 195 11.09 -1.20 30.14
N PHE A 196 10.98 -0.75 28.89
CA PHE A 196 10.06 0.31 28.51
C PHE A 196 8.60 -0.10 28.77
N GLU A 197 8.21 -1.31 28.36
CA GLU A 197 6.86 -1.82 28.61
C GLU A 197 6.61 -2.02 30.10
N GLU A 198 7.59 -2.56 30.83
CA GLU A 198 7.50 -2.74 32.29
C GLU A 198 7.36 -1.39 33.02
N PHE A 199 8.11 -0.38 32.60
CA PHE A 199 8.05 0.98 33.15
C PHE A 199 6.66 1.60 32.95
N LEU A 200 6.14 1.52 31.72
CA LEU A 200 4.80 2.02 31.42
C LEU A 200 3.73 1.30 32.25
N GLY A 201 3.86 -0.02 32.39
CA GLY A 201 2.93 -0.84 33.20
C GLY A 201 2.90 -0.43 34.66
N LYS A 202 4.06 -0.10 35.23
CA LYS A 202 4.18 0.34 36.64
C LYS A 202 3.76 1.79 36.88
N ARG A 203 4.08 2.70 35.94
CA ARG A 203 3.82 4.14 36.13
C ARG A 203 2.43 4.58 35.64
N PHE A 204 1.84 3.90 34.67
CA PHE A 204 0.56 4.23 34.06
C PHE A 204 -0.38 3.02 34.10
N MET A 205 -0.63 2.54 35.29
CA MET A 205 -1.43 1.35 35.56
C MET A 205 -2.86 1.53 35.02
N GLY A 206 -3.37 0.55 34.31
CA GLY A 206 -4.72 0.57 33.71
C GLY A 206 -4.87 1.37 32.41
N GLU A 207 -3.83 2.09 31.98
CA GLU A 207 -3.83 2.81 30.71
C GLU A 207 -3.54 1.88 29.53
N LYS A 208 -4.33 2.02 28.44
CA LYS A 208 -4.12 1.25 27.20
C LYS A 208 -2.86 1.71 26.49
N ARG A 209 -1.98 0.78 26.15
CA ARG A 209 -0.74 1.02 25.40
C ARG A 209 -0.49 0.01 24.29
N PHE A 210 -1.22 -1.13 24.26
CA PHE A 210 -1.04 -2.23 23.33
C PHE A 210 0.41 -2.73 23.30
N SER A 211 0.84 -3.28 24.42
CA SER A 211 2.21 -3.70 24.69
C SER A 211 2.81 -4.61 23.63
N LEU A 212 4.13 -4.42 23.40
CA LEU A 212 4.95 -5.27 22.56
C LEU A 212 5.46 -6.53 23.29
N GLU A 213 5.20 -6.71 24.57
CA GLU A 213 5.74 -7.82 25.39
C GLU A 213 5.51 -9.18 24.74
N GLY A 214 6.59 -9.91 24.52
CA GLY A 214 6.66 -11.16 23.78
C GLY A 214 7.06 -11.01 22.31
N GLY A 215 7.14 -9.78 21.81
CA GLY A 215 7.56 -9.42 20.44
C GLY A 215 8.74 -8.44 20.39
N GLU A 216 9.54 -8.35 21.46
CA GLU A 216 10.66 -7.40 21.62
C GLU A 216 11.71 -7.54 20.51
N GLY A 217 11.82 -8.73 19.90
CA GLY A 217 12.67 -8.99 18.75
C GLY A 217 12.44 -8.05 17.56
N ALA A 218 11.23 -7.49 17.42
CA ALA A 218 10.93 -6.49 16.40
C ALA A 218 11.85 -5.26 16.51
N ILE A 219 12.19 -4.82 17.72
CA ILE A 219 13.09 -3.67 17.94
C ILE A 219 14.54 -4.02 17.50
N VAL A 220 14.98 -5.25 17.74
CA VAL A 220 16.30 -5.74 17.26
C VAL A 220 16.35 -5.74 15.74
N LEU A 221 15.34 -6.29 15.08
CA LEU A 221 15.26 -6.37 13.62
C LEU A 221 15.23 -4.97 12.99
N LEU A 222 14.39 -4.08 13.51
CA LEU A 222 14.25 -2.71 12.99
C LEU A 222 15.54 -1.90 13.16
N ASP A 223 16.19 -1.96 14.32
CA ASP A 223 17.44 -1.24 14.53
C ASP A 223 18.57 -1.79 13.65
N ALA A 224 18.64 -3.12 13.49
CA ALA A 224 19.59 -3.77 12.59
C ALA A 224 19.39 -3.35 11.14
N MET A 225 18.15 -3.19 10.68
CA MET A 225 17.83 -2.71 9.33
C MET A 225 18.22 -1.24 9.16
N ILE A 226 17.84 -0.38 10.10
CA ILE A 226 18.14 1.05 10.08
C ILE A 226 19.66 1.29 9.99
N LYS A 227 20.45 0.57 10.76
CA LYS A 227 21.91 0.68 10.73
C LYS A 227 22.54 0.34 9.38
N ARG A 228 21.89 -0.50 8.58
CA ARG A 228 22.36 -0.90 7.25
C ARG A 228 21.85 -0.01 6.12
N CYS A 229 20.83 0.77 6.36
CA CYS A 229 20.19 1.62 5.35
C CYS A 229 21.17 2.57 4.63
N PRO A 230 22.05 3.32 5.32
CA PRO A 230 22.97 4.23 4.62
C PRO A 230 23.93 3.51 3.68
N ALA A 231 24.51 2.39 4.12
CA ALA A 231 25.40 1.59 3.28
C ALA A 231 24.69 0.97 2.07
N ALA A 232 23.38 0.77 2.17
CA ALA A 232 22.53 0.30 1.07
C ALA A 232 22.00 1.45 0.19
N GLY A 233 22.35 2.70 0.46
CA GLY A 233 21.92 3.88 -0.29
C GLY A 233 20.54 4.40 0.09
N VAL A 234 19.94 3.92 1.19
CA VAL A 234 18.64 4.40 1.69
C VAL A 234 18.86 5.64 2.55
N SER A 235 18.19 6.73 2.23
CA SER A 235 18.20 8.00 2.97
C SER A 235 16.89 8.32 3.68
N HIS A 236 15.79 7.67 3.27
CA HIS A 236 14.46 7.89 3.83
C HIS A 236 13.76 6.56 4.10
N ILE A 237 13.07 6.46 5.24
CA ILE A 237 12.19 5.34 5.56
C ILE A 237 10.80 5.90 5.83
N GLU A 238 9.82 5.46 5.07
CA GLU A 238 8.40 5.72 5.35
C GLU A 238 7.79 4.49 5.99
N MET A 239 7.34 4.63 7.24
CA MET A 239 6.82 3.52 8.04
C MET A 239 5.31 3.60 8.22
N GLY A 240 4.66 2.44 8.21
CA GLY A 240 3.30 2.25 8.69
C GLY A 240 3.24 1.10 9.67
N MET A 241 2.36 1.18 10.66
CA MET A 241 2.13 0.08 11.59
C MET A 241 0.79 0.22 12.32
N ALA A 242 0.28 -0.92 12.80
CA ALA A 242 -0.85 -0.94 13.72
C ALA A 242 -0.47 -0.40 15.12
N HIS A 243 -1.42 -0.47 16.06
CA HIS A 243 -1.25 0.06 17.42
C HIS A 243 -0.27 -0.74 18.30
N ARG A 244 -0.17 -2.09 18.11
CA ARG A 244 0.67 -2.95 18.96
C ARG A 244 2.16 -2.66 18.78
N GLY A 245 2.82 -2.36 19.91
CA GLY A 245 4.23 -2.01 19.92
C GLY A 245 4.55 -0.61 19.41
N ARG A 246 3.55 0.19 19.03
CA ARG A 246 3.80 1.51 18.43
C ARG A 246 4.56 2.45 19.36
N LEU A 247 4.21 2.51 20.65
CA LEU A 247 4.92 3.33 21.62
C LEU A 247 6.38 2.88 21.77
N ASN A 248 6.63 1.58 21.72
CA ASN A 248 7.96 1.01 21.78
C ASN A 248 8.80 1.40 20.53
N VAL A 249 8.21 1.33 19.33
CA VAL A 249 8.83 1.80 18.09
C VAL A 249 9.09 3.31 18.14
N LEU A 250 8.14 4.12 18.60
CA LEU A 250 8.33 5.56 18.79
C LEU A 250 9.50 5.88 19.72
N ALA A 251 9.59 5.19 20.86
CA ALA A 251 10.66 5.40 21.84
C ALA A 251 12.00 4.89 21.37
N ASN A 252 12.06 3.64 20.89
CA ASN A 252 13.30 2.91 20.71
C ASN A 252 13.85 2.94 19.27
N ILE A 253 13.02 3.22 18.28
CA ILE A 253 13.40 3.30 16.86
C ILE A 253 13.44 4.75 16.37
N LEU A 254 12.39 5.53 16.61
CA LEU A 254 12.33 6.93 16.20
C LEU A 254 12.93 7.89 17.24
N HIS A 255 13.29 7.40 18.41
CA HIS A 255 13.86 8.19 19.51
C HIS A 255 12.99 9.40 19.92
N LYS A 256 11.65 9.23 19.85
CA LYS A 256 10.73 10.22 20.38
C LYS A 256 11.05 10.45 21.86
N PRO A 257 11.18 11.71 22.32
CA PRO A 257 11.56 11.97 23.71
C PRO A 257 10.62 11.27 24.70
N LEU A 258 11.17 10.52 25.65
CA LEU A 258 10.38 9.76 26.61
C LEU A 258 9.44 10.65 27.43
N LYS A 259 9.88 11.86 27.82
CA LYS A 259 9.03 12.83 28.51
C LYS A 259 7.77 13.19 27.72
N THR A 260 7.87 13.26 26.39
CA THR A 260 6.72 13.53 25.50
C THR A 260 5.77 12.34 25.49
N ILE A 261 6.31 11.11 25.36
CA ILE A 261 5.50 9.89 25.42
C ILE A 261 4.80 9.77 26.77
N PHE A 262 5.49 10.04 27.88
CA PHE A 262 4.90 9.95 29.22
C PHE A 262 3.83 11.02 29.46
N HIS A 263 4.00 12.20 28.91
CA HIS A 263 2.97 13.25 28.96
C HIS A 263 1.67 12.84 28.25
N GLU A 264 1.76 12.06 27.16
CA GLU A 264 0.60 11.54 26.44
C GLU A 264 -0.27 10.56 27.27
N PHE A 265 0.22 10.12 28.40
CA PHE A 265 -0.55 9.30 29.36
C PHE A 265 -1.25 10.13 30.45
N THR A 266 -0.99 11.42 30.54
CA THR A 266 -1.59 12.26 31.61
C THR A 266 -3.00 12.69 31.21
N PRO A 267 -3.93 12.90 32.20
CA PRO A 267 -5.27 13.40 31.93
C PRO A 267 -5.29 14.80 31.28
N ASP A 268 -4.26 15.59 31.54
CA ASP A 268 -4.11 16.95 31.02
C ASP A 268 -3.55 16.97 29.57
N TYR A 269 -3.29 15.81 29.01
CA TYR A 269 -2.92 15.68 27.61
C TYR A 269 -4.14 15.95 26.73
N LEU A 270 -4.33 17.19 26.41
CA LEU A 270 -5.18 17.66 25.32
C LEU A 270 -4.28 18.49 24.42
N PRO A 271 -3.84 17.98 23.28
CA PRO A 271 -3.19 18.85 22.32
C PRO A 271 -4.16 19.97 21.98
N GLU A 272 -3.78 21.21 22.27
CA GLU A 272 -4.53 22.38 21.86
C GLU A 272 -4.57 22.41 20.33
N SER A 273 -5.62 21.82 19.76
CA SER A 273 -5.95 22.03 18.37
C SER A 273 -7.10 23.04 18.31
N PRO A 274 -6.94 24.19 17.64
CA PRO A 274 -8.07 25.10 17.42
C PRO A 274 -9.18 24.47 16.59
N ILE A 275 -8.96 23.31 15.95
CA ILE A 275 -9.87 22.68 14.97
C ILE A 275 -10.38 21.32 15.45
N GLY A 276 -10.16 20.89 16.71
CA GLY A 276 -10.73 19.64 17.18
C GLY A 276 -9.86 18.88 18.18
N ARG A 277 -10.38 17.73 18.66
CA ARG A 277 -9.69 16.85 19.59
C ARG A 277 -8.65 16.02 18.87
N SER A 278 -7.44 15.91 19.44
CA SER A 278 -6.42 14.99 18.91
C SER A 278 -6.85 13.53 19.03
N ASP A 279 -6.11 12.67 18.36
CA ASP A 279 -6.28 11.23 18.43
C ASP A 279 -5.53 10.63 19.63
N VAL A 280 -5.76 9.35 19.90
CA VAL A 280 -5.12 8.61 20.99
C VAL A 280 -3.62 8.39 20.72
N LYS A 281 -2.82 8.32 21.78
CA LYS A 281 -1.35 8.22 21.75
C LYS A 281 -0.81 7.11 20.83
N TYR A 282 -1.48 5.99 20.74
CA TYR A 282 -1.06 4.84 19.90
C TYR A 282 -1.52 4.91 18.44
N HIS A 283 -2.06 6.07 18.00
CA HIS A 283 -2.33 6.38 16.60
C HIS A 283 -1.40 7.46 16.02
N LEU A 284 -0.72 8.20 16.89
CA LEU A 284 0.11 9.32 16.48
C LEU A 284 1.33 8.88 15.68
N GLY A 285 1.63 9.62 14.63
CA GLY A 285 2.85 9.52 13.86
C GLY A 285 3.99 10.31 14.49
N TYR A 286 5.18 10.14 13.96
CA TYR A 286 6.36 10.90 14.33
C TYR A 286 7.39 10.88 13.20
N ALA A 287 8.15 11.96 13.06
CA ALA A 287 9.27 12.04 12.13
C ALA A 287 10.55 12.33 12.90
N ALA A 288 11.62 11.65 12.54
CA ALA A 288 12.93 11.82 13.15
C ALA A 288 14.04 11.73 12.11
N THR A 289 15.16 12.38 12.37
CA THR A 289 16.39 12.17 11.63
C THR A 289 17.35 11.43 12.56
N ARG A 290 17.83 10.26 12.13
CA ARG A 290 18.87 9.50 12.84
C ARG A 290 20.19 9.66 12.11
N HIS A 291 21.24 9.96 12.86
CA HIS A 291 22.59 9.97 12.34
C HIS A 291 23.22 8.57 12.46
N VAL A 292 23.47 7.92 11.32
CA VAL A 292 23.98 6.54 11.26
C VAL A 292 25.21 6.50 10.36
N ASP A 293 26.35 6.09 10.91
CA ASP A 293 27.63 5.95 10.18
C ASP A 293 28.01 7.19 9.33
N GLY A 294 27.78 8.40 9.89
CA GLY A 294 28.10 9.65 9.23
C GLY A 294 27.04 10.17 8.24
N HIS A 295 25.92 9.49 8.12
CA HIS A 295 24.81 9.86 7.22
C HIS A 295 23.53 10.17 7.98
N ASP A 296 22.77 11.12 7.50
CA ASP A 296 21.43 11.40 7.99
C ASP A 296 20.41 10.47 7.33
N LEU A 297 19.68 9.76 8.16
CA LEU A 297 18.58 8.89 7.75
C LEU A 297 17.27 9.48 8.28
N HIS A 298 16.41 9.89 7.38
CA HIS A 298 15.09 10.43 7.71
C HIS A 298 14.07 9.29 7.86
N ILE A 299 13.50 9.17 9.05
CA ILE A 299 12.53 8.12 9.35
C ILE A 299 11.21 8.77 9.73
N ARG A 300 10.13 8.36 9.09
CA ARG A 300 8.78 8.80 9.43
C ARG A 300 7.89 7.61 9.69
N LEU A 301 7.14 7.68 10.78
CA LEU A 301 6.03 6.77 11.07
C LEU A 301 4.73 7.52 10.80
N SER A 302 3.97 7.09 9.81
CA SER A 302 2.67 7.67 9.48
C SER A 302 1.67 7.51 10.62
N SER A 303 0.84 8.54 10.86
CA SER A 303 -0.33 8.40 11.74
C SER A 303 -1.36 7.46 11.11
N ASN A 304 -2.12 6.75 11.92
CA ASN A 304 -3.17 5.85 11.43
C ASN A 304 -4.31 5.68 12.43
N PRO A 305 -5.51 5.32 11.98
CA PRO A 305 -6.63 4.96 12.86
C PRO A 305 -6.50 3.51 13.35
N SER A 306 -7.46 3.07 14.18
CA SER A 306 -7.60 1.66 14.60
C SER A 306 -8.04 0.70 13.46
N HIS A 307 -8.37 1.23 12.28
CA HIS A 307 -8.74 0.44 11.09
C HIS A 307 -7.48 -0.21 10.54
N LEU A 308 -7.30 -1.47 10.88
CA LEU A 308 -6.08 -2.23 10.56
C LEU A 308 -5.84 -2.26 9.06
N GLU A 309 -4.58 -2.13 8.66
CA GLU A 309 -4.05 -2.15 7.28
C GLU A 309 -4.44 -0.93 6.40
N ALA A 310 -5.37 -0.07 6.83
CA ALA A 310 -5.77 1.11 6.04
C ALA A 310 -4.62 2.13 5.82
N VAL A 311 -3.60 2.11 6.67
CA VAL A 311 -2.39 2.93 6.50
C VAL A 311 -1.43 2.39 5.45
N TYR A 312 -1.52 1.11 5.09
CA TYR A 312 -0.57 0.49 4.17
C TYR A 312 -0.53 1.19 2.80
N PRO A 313 -1.63 1.39 2.07
CA PRO A 313 -1.59 2.14 0.81
C PRO A 313 -1.14 3.59 0.98
N VAL A 314 -1.40 4.21 2.13
CA VAL A 314 -0.96 5.58 2.43
C VAL A 314 0.57 5.66 2.48
N VAL A 315 1.23 4.69 3.13
CA VAL A 315 2.70 4.58 3.18
C VAL A 315 3.29 4.44 1.78
N GLU A 316 2.71 3.58 0.95
CA GLU A 316 3.16 3.38 -0.43
C GLU A 316 3.03 4.66 -1.26
N GLY A 317 1.90 5.35 -1.12
CA GLY A 317 1.67 6.62 -1.80
C GLY A 317 2.68 7.70 -1.39
N ARG A 318 2.94 7.83 -0.08
CA ARG A 318 3.95 8.76 0.47
C ARG A 318 5.34 8.43 -0.03
N ALA A 319 5.76 7.17 0.07
CA ALA A 319 7.06 6.72 -0.41
C ALA A 319 7.22 7.01 -1.92
N ARG A 320 6.19 6.76 -2.72
CA ARG A 320 6.20 7.04 -4.16
C ARG A 320 6.34 8.53 -4.48
N ALA A 321 5.65 9.39 -3.74
CA ALA A 321 5.75 10.84 -3.89
C ALA A 321 7.14 11.36 -3.49
N MET A 322 7.69 10.86 -2.38
CA MET A 322 9.06 11.20 -1.94
C MET A 322 10.10 10.80 -2.99
N GLN A 323 10.01 9.59 -3.55
CA GLN A 323 10.87 9.16 -4.66
C GLN A 323 10.80 10.10 -5.86
N HIS A 324 9.60 10.59 -6.17
CA HIS A 324 9.42 11.57 -7.23
C HIS A 324 10.07 12.91 -6.89
N ASN A 325 9.86 13.43 -5.69
CA ASN A 325 10.42 14.71 -5.24
C ASN A 325 11.95 14.67 -5.16
N LEU A 326 12.52 13.52 -4.77
CA LEU A 326 13.97 13.27 -4.73
C LEU A 326 14.57 12.89 -6.08
N GLN A 327 13.76 12.77 -7.15
CA GLN A 327 14.18 12.27 -8.46
C GLN A 327 14.81 10.87 -8.40
N ASP A 328 14.39 10.05 -7.45
CA ASP A 328 14.84 8.67 -7.24
C ASP A 328 14.22 7.73 -8.28
N ALA A 329 14.74 7.77 -9.49
CA ALA A 329 14.23 6.98 -10.63
C ALA A 329 14.38 5.46 -10.39
N GLU A 330 15.43 5.04 -9.70
CA GLU A 330 15.70 3.64 -9.35
C GLU A 330 14.93 3.17 -8.12
N ARG A 331 14.33 4.07 -7.36
CA ARG A 331 13.55 3.80 -6.12
C ARG A 331 14.37 3.13 -5.02
N LYS A 332 15.62 3.53 -4.87
CA LYS A 332 16.56 2.97 -3.90
C LYS A 332 16.73 3.82 -2.65
N HIS A 333 16.47 5.13 -2.75
CA HIS A 333 16.71 6.06 -1.66
C HIS A 333 15.58 6.11 -0.63
N VAL A 334 14.36 5.74 -1.01
CA VAL A 334 13.19 5.71 -0.12
C VAL A 334 12.74 4.27 0.11
N LEU A 335 12.73 3.83 1.36
CA LEU A 335 12.30 2.49 1.78
C LEU A 335 10.92 2.55 2.43
N PRO A 336 9.87 2.00 1.81
CA PRO A 336 8.64 1.70 2.52
C PRO A 336 8.86 0.50 3.46
N LEU A 337 8.41 0.64 4.72
CA LEU A 337 8.52 -0.38 5.76
C LEU A 337 7.20 -0.48 6.51
N VAL A 338 6.49 -1.59 6.37
CA VAL A 338 5.17 -1.77 6.97
C VAL A 338 5.16 -2.90 7.98
N LEU A 339 4.70 -2.60 9.21
CA LEU A 339 4.55 -3.57 10.28
C LEU A 339 3.09 -3.98 10.37
N HIS A 340 2.83 -5.27 10.22
CA HIS A 340 1.50 -5.87 10.21
C HIS A 340 1.27 -6.74 11.44
N GLY A 341 0.01 -6.94 11.83
CA GLY A 341 -0.38 -8.06 12.67
C GLY A 341 -0.77 -9.26 11.80
N ASP A 342 -0.50 -10.49 12.26
CA ASP A 342 -0.74 -11.71 11.50
C ASP A 342 -2.22 -11.89 11.08
N ALA A 343 -3.14 -11.67 12.01
CA ALA A 343 -4.57 -11.79 11.71
C ALA A 343 -5.07 -10.71 10.74
N ALA A 344 -4.51 -9.49 10.79
CA ALA A 344 -4.86 -8.42 9.88
C ALA A 344 -4.26 -8.64 8.50
N PHE A 345 -2.99 -9.07 8.41
CA PHE A 345 -2.32 -9.34 7.15
C PHE A 345 -3.04 -10.41 6.33
N SER A 346 -3.50 -11.49 6.98
CA SER A 346 -4.25 -12.55 6.30
C SER A 346 -5.72 -12.20 6.04
N GLY A 347 -6.34 -11.37 6.90
CA GLY A 347 -7.80 -11.19 6.91
C GLY A 347 -8.31 -9.92 6.22
N GLN A 348 -7.50 -8.87 6.13
CA GLN A 348 -7.92 -7.59 5.55
C GLN A 348 -7.70 -7.58 4.03
N GLY A 349 -8.78 -7.47 3.25
CA GLY A 349 -8.73 -7.47 1.78
C GLY A 349 -7.81 -6.39 1.18
N ILE A 350 -7.69 -5.24 1.84
CA ILE A 350 -6.82 -4.14 1.40
C ILE A 350 -5.34 -4.57 1.32
N VAL A 351 -4.90 -5.57 2.07
CA VAL A 351 -3.54 -6.12 1.97
C VAL A 351 -3.31 -6.70 0.57
N ALA A 352 -4.18 -7.60 0.12
CA ALA A 352 -4.09 -8.20 -1.21
C ALA A 352 -4.20 -7.13 -2.32
N GLU A 353 -5.04 -6.12 -2.13
CA GLU A 353 -5.18 -5.01 -3.07
C GLU A 353 -3.87 -4.24 -3.22
N VAL A 354 -3.21 -3.86 -2.11
CA VAL A 354 -1.94 -3.11 -2.16
C VAL A 354 -0.80 -3.95 -2.68
N LEU A 355 -0.72 -5.24 -2.29
CA LEU A 355 0.26 -6.18 -2.84
C LEU A 355 0.20 -6.21 -4.38
N ASN A 356 -1.00 -6.16 -4.98
CA ASN A 356 -1.17 -6.08 -6.43
C ASN A 356 -0.61 -4.79 -7.04
N LEU A 357 -0.48 -3.71 -6.29
CA LEU A 357 0.06 -2.44 -6.80
C LEU A 357 1.59 -2.45 -6.91
N SER A 358 2.28 -3.32 -6.20
CA SER A 358 3.73 -3.27 -5.91
C SER A 358 4.64 -3.18 -7.14
N LEU A 359 4.26 -3.80 -8.27
CA LEU A 359 5.04 -3.77 -9.51
C LEU A 359 4.41 -2.93 -10.62
N LEU A 360 3.23 -2.34 -10.40
CA LEU A 360 2.54 -1.56 -11.42
C LEU A 360 3.23 -0.22 -11.67
N LYS A 361 3.28 0.20 -12.94
CA LYS A 361 3.98 1.43 -13.39
C LYS A 361 3.61 2.68 -12.58
N GLY A 362 2.34 2.85 -12.25
CA GLY A 362 1.82 4.01 -11.53
C GLY A 362 2.10 4.00 -10.02
N TYR A 363 2.39 2.83 -9.43
CA TYR A 363 2.34 2.60 -7.99
C TYR A 363 3.63 2.05 -7.38
N ARG A 364 4.41 1.28 -8.13
CA ARG A 364 5.63 0.62 -7.63
C ARG A 364 6.57 1.58 -6.89
N THR A 365 7.08 1.11 -5.75
CA THR A 365 8.01 1.85 -4.87
C THR A 365 9.41 1.26 -4.82
N GLY A 366 9.70 0.25 -5.65
CA GLY A 366 10.99 -0.46 -5.64
C GLY A 366 11.08 -1.51 -4.54
N GLY A 367 9.93 -2.00 -4.09
CA GLY A 367 9.77 -3.03 -3.09
C GLY A 367 9.59 -2.48 -1.67
N THR A 368 8.70 -3.12 -0.95
CA THR A 368 8.36 -2.84 0.45
C THR A 368 8.92 -3.95 1.34
N VAL A 369 9.46 -3.58 2.49
CA VAL A 369 9.77 -4.56 3.53
C VAL A 369 8.56 -4.69 4.44
N HIS A 370 7.99 -5.88 4.48
CA HIS A 370 6.87 -6.23 5.36
C HIS A 370 7.40 -6.96 6.59
N LEU A 371 7.10 -6.45 7.77
CA LEU A 371 7.36 -7.13 9.03
C LEU A 371 6.01 -7.54 9.65
N VAL A 372 5.69 -8.82 9.60
CA VAL A 372 4.51 -9.36 10.27
C VAL A 372 4.89 -9.73 11.70
N ILE A 373 4.35 -9.00 12.68
CA ILE A 373 4.48 -9.34 14.11
C ILE A 373 3.44 -10.41 14.41
N ASN A 374 3.84 -11.66 14.24
CA ASN A 374 2.96 -12.82 14.30
C ASN A 374 2.86 -13.35 15.75
N ASN A 375 1.92 -12.80 16.49
CA ASN A 375 1.68 -13.23 17.86
C ASN A 375 0.66 -14.37 18.00
N GLN A 376 0.23 -14.94 16.88
CA GLN A 376 -0.60 -16.14 16.76
C GLN A 376 -2.01 -16.00 17.37
N ILE A 377 -2.51 -14.78 17.47
CA ILE A 377 -3.86 -14.50 17.94
C ILE A 377 -4.37 -13.14 17.46
N GLY A 378 -5.57 -13.09 16.88
CA GLY A 378 -6.26 -11.86 16.50
C GLY A 378 -7.33 -11.49 17.54
N PHE A 379 -7.06 -10.54 18.43
CA PHE A 379 -7.88 -10.24 19.60
C PHE A 379 -8.09 -11.48 20.46
N THR A 380 -9.15 -12.28 20.22
CA THR A 380 -9.44 -13.57 20.90
C THR A 380 -9.45 -14.75 19.94
N THR A 381 -9.30 -14.52 18.63
CA THR A 381 -9.44 -15.52 17.56
C THR A 381 -8.09 -16.16 17.25
N GLY A 382 -8.00 -17.46 17.42
CA GLY A 382 -6.80 -18.25 17.09
C GLY A 382 -6.62 -18.49 15.59
N PRO A 383 -5.45 -18.96 15.15
CA PRO A 383 -5.17 -19.19 13.74
C PRO A 383 -6.17 -20.14 13.04
N ASP A 384 -6.60 -21.19 13.73
CA ASP A 384 -7.51 -22.21 13.19
C ASP A 384 -8.92 -21.66 12.90
N GLU A 385 -9.32 -20.59 13.59
CA GLU A 385 -10.57 -19.88 13.36
C GLU A 385 -10.41 -18.67 12.42
N ALA A 386 -9.19 -18.14 12.32
CA ALA A 386 -8.93 -16.89 11.58
C ALA A 386 -8.64 -17.09 10.10
N ARG A 387 -8.06 -18.24 9.71
CA ARG A 387 -7.63 -18.46 8.32
C ARG A 387 -7.62 -19.95 7.95
N SER A 388 -7.82 -20.21 6.66
CA SER A 388 -7.72 -21.57 6.08
C SER A 388 -6.30 -21.92 5.65
N SER A 389 -5.44 -20.93 5.47
CA SER A 389 -4.04 -21.10 5.07
C SER A 389 -3.15 -21.52 6.24
N ARG A 390 -2.03 -22.18 5.94
CA ARG A 390 -1.04 -22.56 6.95
C ARG A 390 -0.45 -21.33 7.63
N TYR A 391 -0.01 -20.37 6.84
CA TYR A 391 0.62 -19.15 7.33
C TYR A 391 -0.26 -17.93 7.09
N ALA A 392 -0.11 -16.94 7.94
CA ALA A 392 -0.78 -15.64 7.75
C ALA A 392 -0.29 -14.93 6.48
N THR A 393 0.89 -15.28 6.01
CA THR A 393 1.59 -14.68 4.89
C THR A 393 1.35 -15.35 3.54
N ASP A 394 0.55 -16.41 3.48
CA ASP A 394 0.28 -17.15 2.24
C ASP A 394 -0.36 -16.24 1.15
N VAL A 395 -1.08 -15.20 1.54
CA VAL A 395 -1.62 -14.19 0.61
C VAL A 395 -0.52 -13.50 -0.21
N ALA A 396 0.70 -13.38 0.32
CA ALA A 396 1.81 -12.72 -0.36
C ALA A 396 2.52 -13.63 -1.40
N GLN A 397 2.25 -14.94 -1.42
CA GLN A 397 2.83 -15.84 -2.43
C GLN A 397 2.44 -15.43 -3.86
N MET A 398 1.30 -14.74 -4.04
CA MET A 398 0.89 -14.22 -5.35
C MET A 398 1.89 -13.26 -6.00
N LEU A 399 2.75 -12.60 -5.21
CA LEU A 399 3.78 -11.67 -5.71
C LEU A 399 5.06 -12.35 -6.15
N GLN A 400 5.21 -13.66 -5.91
CA GLN A 400 6.47 -14.35 -6.13
C GLN A 400 7.65 -13.66 -5.41
N SER A 401 7.42 -13.28 -4.15
CA SER A 401 8.39 -12.65 -3.26
C SER A 401 8.78 -13.62 -2.13
N PRO A 402 10.01 -13.59 -1.61
CA PRO A 402 10.40 -14.50 -0.54
C PRO A 402 9.70 -14.18 0.76
N ILE A 403 9.33 -15.24 1.50
CA ILE A 403 8.77 -15.18 2.83
C ILE A 403 9.71 -15.88 3.79
N LEU A 404 10.09 -15.21 4.87
CA LEU A 404 10.93 -15.73 5.93
C LEU A 404 10.13 -15.82 7.23
N HIS A 405 9.93 -17.04 7.74
CA HIS A 405 9.36 -17.26 9.07
C HIS A 405 10.49 -17.31 10.09
N ILE A 406 10.49 -16.36 11.05
CA ILE A 406 11.65 -16.09 11.91
C ILE A 406 11.22 -16.20 13.37
N ASN A 407 12.04 -16.85 14.19
CA ASN A 407 11.82 -16.86 15.63
C ASN A 407 12.14 -15.50 16.24
N GLY A 408 11.12 -14.83 16.79
CA GLY A 408 11.26 -13.54 17.45
C GLY A 408 12.15 -13.51 18.69
N GLU A 409 12.50 -14.69 19.25
CA GLU A 409 13.43 -14.84 20.37
C GLU A 409 14.86 -15.17 19.92
N SER A 410 15.15 -15.17 18.61
CA SER A 410 16.48 -15.42 18.04
C SER A 410 17.12 -14.15 17.48
N PRO A 411 17.77 -13.32 18.31
CA PRO A 411 18.25 -12.00 17.88
C PRO A 411 19.24 -12.02 16.73
N GLU A 412 20.13 -13.01 16.69
CA GLU A 412 21.12 -13.15 15.62
C GLU A 412 20.43 -13.44 14.26
N ASP A 413 19.36 -14.24 14.27
CA ASP A 413 18.57 -14.53 13.07
C ASP A 413 17.76 -13.32 12.61
N LEU A 414 17.27 -12.50 13.55
CA LEU A 414 16.59 -11.24 13.24
C LEU A 414 17.52 -10.23 12.59
N VAL A 415 18.77 -10.15 13.08
CA VAL A 415 19.82 -9.30 12.47
C VAL A 415 20.14 -9.77 11.05
N TRP A 416 20.25 -11.08 10.84
CA TRP A 416 20.47 -11.64 9.51
C TRP A 416 19.30 -11.38 8.56
N ALA A 417 18.08 -11.57 9.03
CA ALA A 417 16.87 -11.37 8.22
C ALA A 417 16.72 -9.90 7.80
N ALA A 418 17.06 -8.96 8.67
CA ALA A 418 17.06 -7.53 8.36
C ALA A 418 18.04 -7.18 7.23
N ASP A 419 19.24 -7.74 7.29
CA ASP A 419 20.25 -7.56 6.26
C ASP A 419 19.86 -8.22 4.93
N PHE A 420 19.39 -9.45 4.98
CA PHE A 420 18.89 -10.19 3.83
C PHE A 420 17.75 -9.43 3.13
N ALA A 421 16.78 -8.94 3.90
CA ALA A 421 15.63 -8.22 3.37
C ALA A 421 16.05 -6.95 2.62
N LEU A 422 16.94 -6.17 3.22
CA LEU A 422 17.42 -4.93 2.61
C LEU A 422 18.22 -5.22 1.33
N GLN A 423 19.14 -6.21 1.35
CA GLN A 423 19.90 -6.63 0.16
C GLN A 423 18.99 -7.11 -0.97
N PHE A 424 17.97 -7.93 -0.63
CA PHE A 424 17.00 -8.43 -1.60
C PHE A 424 16.24 -7.29 -2.26
N ARG A 425 15.66 -6.41 -1.46
CA ARG A 425 14.90 -5.24 -1.93
C ARG A 425 15.74 -4.34 -2.82
N GLN A 426 16.96 -4.01 -2.40
CA GLN A 426 17.86 -3.11 -3.15
C GLN A 426 18.34 -3.72 -4.46
N LYS A 427 18.49 -5.04 -4.50
CA LYS A 427 18.94 -5.75 -5.71
C LYS A 427 17.81 -5.95 -6.72
N PHE A 428 16.64 -6.39 -6.27
CA PHE A 428 15.57 -6.82 -7.18
C PHE A 428 14.41 -5.84 -7.30
N GLY A 429 14.32 -4.83 -6.44
CA GLY A 429 13.24 -3.86 -6.46
C GLY A 429 11.85 -4.49 -6.22
N ARG A 430 11.79 -5.53 -5.39
CA ARG A 430 10.59 -6.30 -5.05
C ARG A 430 10.34 -6.32 -3.55
N ASP A 431 9.11 -6.59 -3.19
CA ASP A 431 8.67 -6.77 -1.82
C ASP A 431 9.32 -8.00 -1.18
N ILE A 432 9.46 -7.97 0.13
CA ILE A 432 9.90 -9.10 0.95
C ILE A 432 9.11 -9.17 2.23
N ILE A 433 8.75 -10.39 2.66
CA ILE A 433 7.94 -10.62 3.83
C ILE A 433 8.78 -11.29 4.93
N LEU A 434 8.85 -10.64 6.09
CA LEU A 434 9.47 -11.15 7.31
C LEU A 434 8.35 -11.47 8.31
N ASP A 435 8.02 -12.75 8.44
CA ASP A 435 7.00 -13.26 9.36
C ASP A 435 7.67 -13.62 10.68
N MET A 436 7.70 -12.66 11.61
CA MET A 436 8.32 -12.84 12.93
C MET A 436 7.36 -13.50 13.91
N TYR A 437 7.51 -14.79 14.13
CA TYR A 437 6.76 -15.54 15.12
C TYR A 437 7.14 -15.15 16.55
N CYS A 438 6.15 -14.74 17.28
CA CYS A 438 6.26 -14.31 18.67
C CYS A 438 4.99 -14.68 19.44
N TYR A 439 4.74 -14.04 20.55
CA TYR A 439 3.52 -14.21 21.33
C TYR A 439 3.13 -12.91 22.04
N ARG A 440 1.96 -12.88 22.61
CA ARG A 440 1.42 -11.74 23.32
C ARG A 440 1.30 -12.08 24.83
N ARG A 441 2.10 -11.43 25.69
CA ARG A 441 2.09 -11.71 27.13
C ARG A 441 0.85 -11.22 27.84
N LEU A 442 0.33 -10.07 27.44
CA LEU A 442 -0.90 -9.49 28.01
C LEU A 442 -2.12 -9.84 27.14
N GLY A 443 -3.31 -9.45 27.56
CA GLY A 443 -4.51 -9.53 26.75
C GLY A 443 -4.43 -8.67 25.47
N HIS A 444 -5.55 -8.46 24.79
CA HIS A 444 -5.57 -7.59 23.62
C HIS A 444 -5.07 -6.19 23.96
N ASN A 445 -5.46 -5.70 25.12
CA ASN A 445 -4.87 -4.55 25.79
C ASN A 445 -4.64 -4.89 27.27
N GLU A 446 -4.12 -3.97 28.03
CA GLU A 446 -3.67 -4.17 29.43
C GLU A 446 -4.80 -4.43 30.43
N THR A 447 -6.05 -4.15 30.03
CA THR A 447 -7.25 -4.42 30.84
C THR A 447 -7.96 -5.71 30.47
N ASP A 448 -7.51 -6.40 29.42
CA ASP A 448 -8.07 -7.64 28.91
C ASP A 448 -7.35 -8.87 29.50
N GLN A 449 -8.11 -9.96 29.72
CA GLN A 449 -7.61 -11.22 30.31
C GLN A 449 -7.55 -12.32 29.25
N ALA A 450 -6.35 -12.53 28.68
CA ALA A 450 -6.14 -13.54 27.63
C ALA A 450 -6.55 -14.97 28.04
N ALA A 451 -6.42 -15.30 29.34
CA ALA A 451 -6.77 -16.62 29.88
C ALA A 451 -8.25 -16.97 29.75
N PHE A 452 -9.16 -16.00 29.54
CA PHE A 452 -10.59 -16.29 29.37
C PHE A 452 -10.89 -17.06 28.09
N THR A 453 -10.15 -16.82 27.04
CA THR A 453 -10.36 -17.45 25.71
C THR A 453 -9.21 -18.36 25.26
N ALA A 454 -7.99 -18.16 25.77
CA ALA A 454 -6.81 -18.91 25.40
C ALA A 454 -6.00 -19.41 26.63
N PRO A 455 -6.60 -20.18 27.56
CA PRO A 455 -5.97 -20.53 28.84
C PRO A 455 -4.70 -21.37 28.68
N MET A 456 -4.66 -22.28 27.70
CA MET A 456 -3.49 -23.16 27.50
C MET A 456 -2.31 -22.38 26.92
N GLN A 457 -2.56 -21.46 25.99
CA GLN A 457 -1.54 -20.58 25.42
C GLN A 457 -1.01 -19.63 26.51
N THR A 458 -1.90 -19.05 27.31
CA THR A 458 -1.53 -18.16 28.43
C THR A 458 -0.60 -18.85 29.40
N LYS A 459 -0.92 -20.08 29.84
CA LYS A 459 -0.05 -20.86 30.73
C LYS A 459 1.34 -21.12 30.14
N ARG A 460 1.43 -21.42 28.84
CA ARG A 460 2.72 -21.59 28.16
C ARG A 460 3.54 -20.31 28.14
N ILE A 461 2.88 -19.19 27.89
CA ILE A 461 3.52 -17.87 27.81
C ILE A 461 3.99 -17.42 29.21
N GLU A 462 3.17 -17.61 30.26
CA GLU A 462 3.53 -17.26 31.63
C GLU A 462 4.73 -18.06 32.16
N ALA A 463 4.82 -19.33 31.79
CA ALA A 463 5.94 -20.20 32.17
C ALA A 463 7.24 -19.89 31.40
N ARG A 464 7.18 -19.08 30.34
CA ARG A 464 8.32 -18.81 29.48
C ARG A 464 9.10 -17.58 29.95
N PRO A 465 10.44 -17.66 30.08
CA PRO A 465 11.28 -16.48 30.30
C PRO A 465 11.15 -15.46 29.17
N THR A 466 11.51 -14.20 29.42
CA THR A 466 11.52 -13.17 28.38
C THR A 466 12.63 -13.41 27.38
N ALA A 467 12.50 -12.84 26.16
CA ALA A 467 13.55 -12.95 25.14
C ALA A 467 14.90 -12.38 25.63
N ALA A 468 14.88 -11.28 26.39
CA ALA A 468 16.08 -10.71 26.98
C ALA A 468 16.72 -11.66 28.02
N ALA A 469 15.91 -12.32 28.87
CA ALA A 469 16.42 -13.28 29.86
C ALA A 469 17.03 -14.53 29.20
N LEU A 470 16.38 -15.07 28.16
CA LEU A 470 16.88 -16.20 27.38
C LEU A 470 18.21 -15.87 26.70
N TYR A 471 18.27 -14.74 26.02
CA TYR A 471 19.46 -14.34 25.29
C TYR A 471 20.61 -13.90 26.21
N GLY A 472 20.28 -13.22 27.34
CA GLY A 472 21.27 -12.88 28.38
C GLY A 472 21.95 -14.12 28.96
N THR A 473 21.18 -15.19 29.21
CA THR A 473 21.74 -16.49 29.64
C THR A 473 22.67 -17.08 28.61
N ALA A 474 22.27 -17.09 27.32
CA ALA A 474 23.13 -17.60 26.25
C ALA A 474 24.45 -16.80 26.11
N LEU A 475 24.41 -15.47 26.29
CA LEU A 475 25.60 -14.64 26.26
C LEU A 475 26.53 -14.87 27.48
N ARG A 476 25.94 -15.14 28.66
CA ARG A 476 26.77 -15.50 29.84
C ARG A 476 27.45 -16.85 29.67
N GLU A 477 26.77 -17.84 29.13
CA GLU A 477 27.33 -19.14 28.80
C GLU A 477 28.48 -19.06 27.79
N ARG A 478 28.37 -18.12 26.83
CA ARG A 478 29.46 -17.80 25.88
C ARG A 478 30.60 -16.97 26.48
N GLY A 479 30.45 -16.47 27.72
CA GLY A 479 31.43 -15.55 28.34
C GLY A 479 31.47 -14.13 27.75
N GLU A 480 30.40 -13.74 27.01
CA GLU A 480 30.32 -12.44 26.35
C GLU A 480 29.60 -11.38 27.19
N LEU A 481 28.90 -11.80 28.23
CA LEU A 481 28.16 -10.92 29.15
C LEU A 481 28.42 -11.44 30.59
N THR A 482 28.67 -10.54 31.53
CA THR A 482 28.68 -10.89 32.96
C THR A 482 27.33 -10.48 33.59
N GLU A 483 27.00 -11.12 34.74
CA GLU A 483 25.81 -10.72 35.52
C GLU A 483 25.85 -9.25 35.94
N GLN A 484 27.04 -8.74 36.27
CA GLN A 484 27.20 -7.35 36.64
C GLN A 484 26.88 -6.42 35.47
N GLN A 485 27.42 -6.70 34.29
CA GLN A 485 27.12 -5.92 33.09
C GLN A 485 25.62 -5.93 32.74
N GLU A 486 24.98 -7.08 32.87
CA GLU A 486 23.51 -7.17 32.69
C GLU A 486 22.77 -6.28 33.69
N ARG A 487 23.12 -6.36 34.98
CA ARG A 487 22.49 -5.50 36.01
C ARG A 487 22.72 -4.01 35.73
N ASP A 488 23.92 -3.63 35.32
CA ASP A 488 24.27 -2.24 35.03
C ASP A 488 23.44 -1.72 33.83
N ILE A 489 23.35 -2.47 32.73
CA ILE A 489 22.53 -2.12 31.58
C ILE A 489 21.05 -1.89 31.96
N ARG A 490 20.47 -2.83 32.73
CA ARG A 490 19.07 -2.72 33.17
C ARG A 490 18.84 -1.53 34.10
N LYS A 491 19.79 -1.27 35.00
CA LYS A 491 19.75 -0.13 35.91
C LYS A 491 19.82 1.20 35.17
N ASP A 492 20.80 1.36 34.27
CA ASP A 492 20.98 2.61 33.53
C ASP A 492 19.76 2.93 32.65
N LEU A 493 19.18 1.92 32.00
CA LEU A 493 17.94 2.07 31.22
C LEU A 493 16.76 2.50 32.10
N TRP A 494 16.59 1.88 33.26
CA TRP A 494 15.51 2.22 34.19
C TRP A 494 15.68 3.63 34.76
N GLU A 495 16.88 4.00 35.19
CA GLU A 495 17.19 5.34 35.74
C GLU A 495 16.96 6.43 34.68
N GLY A 496 17.29 6.17 33.41
CA GLY A 496 17.02 7.09 32.32
C GLY A 496 15.52 7.35 32.11
N MET A 497 14.69 6.31 32.19
CA MET A 497 13.23 6.43 32.11
C MET A 497 12.65 7.17 33.34
N GLU A 498 13.17 6.88 34.54
CA GLU A 498 12.75 7.56 35.77
C GLU A 498 13.06 9.05 35.72
N GLN A 499 14.24 9.43 35.25
CA GLN A 499 14.61 10.83 35.06
C GLN A 499 13.69 11.54 34.07
N ALA A 500 13.38 10.91 32.91
CA ALA A 500 12.45 11.47 31.95
C ALA A 500 11.02 11.64 32.51
N TYR A 501 10.59 10.72 33.37
CA TYR A 501 9.30 10.79 34.05
C TYR A 501 9.27 11.94 35.09
N LEU A 502 10.32 12.14 35.87
CA LEU A 502 10.45 13.24 36.81
C LEU A 502 10.48 14.59 36.08
N GLN A 503 11.25 14.68 34.99
CA GLN A 503 11.30 15.90 34.15
C GLN A 503 9.93 16.23 33.54
N MET A 504 9.14 15.22 33.15
CA MET A 504 7.78 15.44 32.66
C MET A 504 6.87 16.03 33.76
N LYS A 505 7.01 15.56 34.98
CA LYS A 505 6.21 16.09 36.15
C LYS A 505 6.58 17.50 36.53
N GLU A 506 7.88 17.84 36.52
CA GLU A 506 8.37 19.15 36.87
C GLU A 506 8.07 20.22 35.80
N ASN A 507 8.19 19.84 34.54
CA ASN A 507 7.97 20.72 33.38
C ASN A 507 7.06 19.99 32.40
N PRO A 508 5.72 20.11 32.54
CA PRO A 508 4.79 19.60 31.53
C PRO A 508 5.17 20.16 30.17
N VAL A 509 5.19 19.32 29.19
CA VAL A 509 5.59 19.70 27.83
C VAL A 509 4.49 20.56 27.22
N ASP A 510 4.83 21.79 26.80
CA ASP A 510 3.99 22.45 25.79
C ASP A 510 4.00 21.60 24.53
N TYR A 511 2.89 20.91 24.29
CA TYR A 511 2.79 19.94 23.21
C TYR A 511 2.57 20.68 21.89
N LEU A 512 3.66 20.94 21.22
CA LEU A 512 3.64 21.21 19.79
C LEU A 512 3.83 19.87 19.07
N LEU A 513 2.79 19.37 18.41
CA LEU A 513 3.01 18.38 17.34
C LEU A 513 4.14 18.91 16.46
N PRO A 514 5.11 18.08 16.05
CA PRO A 514 6.15 18.55 15.15
C PRO A 514 5.47 19.27 14.00
N ALA A 515 5.88 20.53 13.78
CA ALA A 515 5.40 21.30 12.66
C ALA A 515 5.64 20.48 11.40
N THR A 516 4.58 20.02 10.76
CA THR A 516 4.70 19.47 9.42
C THR A 516 5.02 20.64 8.50
N ALA A 517 5.67 20.40 7.37
CA ALA A 517 5.92 21.43 6.37
C ALA A 517 4.62 22.13 5.88
N GLN A 518 3.47 21.67 6.35
CA GLN A 518 2.13 22.18 6.04
C GLN A 518 1.57 23.18 7.07
N ASP A 519 2.29 23.43 8.19
CA ASP A 519 1.90 24.42 9.21
C ASP A 519 2.28 25.86 8.80
N ALA A 520 2.69 26.09 7.55
CA ALA A 520 2.86 27.42 7.02
C ALA A 520 1.53 28.20 7.13
N ASP A 521 1.61 29.41 7.67
CA ASP A 521 0.48 30.33 7.87
C ASP A 521 -0.48 30.33 6.68
N GLU A 522 -1.62 29.69 6.84
CA GLU A 522 -2.74 29.87 5.95
C GLU A 522 -3.35 31.26 6.23
N THR A 523 -2.79 32.29 5.65
CA THR A 523 -3.55 33.53 5.51
C THR A 523 -4.72 33.25 4.58
N PRO A 524 -5.98 33.32 5.08
CA PRO A 524 -7.12 33.05 4.23
C PRO A 524 -7.11 34.03 3.06
N ILE A 525 -6.76 33.56 1.87
CA ILE A 525 -7.00 34.35 0.66
C ILE A 525 -8.51 34.47 0.56
N PRO A 526 -9.06 35.70 0.48
CA PRO A 526 -10.50 35.87 0.36
C PRO A 526 -11.04 35.02 -0.78
N ARG A 527 -12.08 34.23 -0.53
CA ARG A 527 -12.68 33.26 -1.49
C ARG A 527 -12.98 33.89 -2.86
N THR A 528 -13.26 35.18 -2.88
CA THR A 528 -13.63 35.98 -4.07
C THR A 528 -12.45 36.52 -4.88
N SER A 529 -11.22 36.47 -4.40
CA SER A 529 -10.07 37.15 -5.01
C SER A 529 -9.24 36.27 -5.96
N ILE A 530 -9.48 34.94 -5.98
CA ILE A 530 -8.65 34.01 -6.76
C ILE A 530 -9.08 34.00 -8.22
N ARG A 531 -8.24 34.55 -9.09
CA ARG A 531 -8.41 34.50 -10.53
C ARG A 531 -7.72 33.24 -11.04
N THR A 532 -8.43 32.44 -11.80
CA THR A 532 -7.98 31.14 -12.33
C THR A 532 -8.08 31.05 -13.85
N GLY A 533 -8.54 32.14 -14.50
CA GLY A 533 -8.49 32.29 -15.95
C GLY A 533 -7.03 32.40 -16.44
N ILE A 534 -6.76 31.89 -17.64
CA ILE A 534 -5.44 31.88 -18.27
C ILE A 534 -5.31 32.97 -19.34
N SER A 535 -4.09 33.18 -19.83
CA SER A 535 -3.89 34.11 -20.95
C SER A 535 -4.32 33.50 -22.28
N PRO A 536 -4.68 34.32 -23.31
CA PRO A 536 -4.99 33.79 -24.64
C PRO A 536 -3.84 33.00 -25.25
N GLU A 537 -2.59 33.40 -25.00
CA GLU A 537 -1.39 32.76 -25.52
C GLU A 537 -1.24 31.33 -24.93
N LEU A 538 -1.43 31.22 -23.62
CA LEU A 538 -1.38 29.91 -22.93
C LEU A 538 -2.53 29.01 -23.40
N PHE A 539 -3.74 29.54 -23.55
CA PHE A 539 -4.88 28.83 -24.14
C PHE A 539 -4.53 28.24 -25.50
N GLN A 540 -4.00 29.07 -26.41
CA GLN A 540 -3.64 28.63 -27.76
C GLN A 540 -2.50 27.61 -27.76
N ARG A 541 -1.47 27.79 -26.91
CA ARG A 541 -0.35 26.84 -26.77
C ARG A 541 -0.85 25.47 -26.36
N ILE A 542 -1.71 25.38 -25.36
CA ILE A 542 -2.26 24.12 -24.90
C ILE A 542 -3.19 23.51 -25.94
N GLY A 543 -4.03 24.32 -26.58
CA GLY A 543 -4.90 23.90 -27.67
C GLY A 543 -4.12 23.23 -28.83
N ASN A 544 -2.98 23.81 -29.22
CA ASN A 544 -2.10 23.22 -30.20
C ASN A 544 -1.57 21.85 -29.76
N ILE A 545 -1.04 21.75 -28.53
CA ILE A 545 -0.54 20.49 -27.97
C ILE A 545 -1.62 19.39 -27.97
N LEU A 546 -2.85 19.72 -27.61
CA LEU A 546 -3.97 18.77 -27.55
C LEU A 546 -4.52 18.36 -28.92
N THR A 547 -4.18 19.08 -29.99
CA THR A 547 -4.72 18.87 -31.36
C THR A 547 -3.70 18.40 -32.36
N GLU A 548 -2.41 18.33 -31.97
CA GLU A 548 -1.32 17.84 -32.80
C GLU A 548 -0.98 16.39 -32.46
N LEU A 549 -0.80 15.60 -33.51
CA LEU A 549 -0.32 14.23 -33.42
C LEU A 549 1.16 14.15 -33.84
N PRO A 550 1.93 13.19 -33.35
CA PRO A 550 3.26 12.89 -33.86
C PRO A 550 3.20 12.48 -35.35
N ASP A 551 4.30 12.70 -36.08
CA ASP A 551 4.42 12.27 -37.45
C ASP A 551 4.26 10.74 -37.57
N GLY A 552 3.40 10.29 -38.47
CA GLY A 552 3.11 8.87 -38.70
C GLY A 552 2.12 8.26 -37.71
N PHE A 553 1.68 8.99 -36.67
CA PHE A 553 0.71 8.47 -35.72
C PHE A 553 -0.71 8.45 -36.29
N THR A 554 -1.36 7.32 -36.28
CA THR A 554 -2.68 7.13 -36.88
C THR A 554 -3.72 6.86 -35.77
N LEU A 555 -4.74 7.72 -35.64
CA LEU A 555 -5.87 7.46 -34.74
C LEU A 555 -6.90 6.53 -35.39
N HIS A 556 -7.66 5.81 -34.54
CA HIS A 556 -8.86 5.14 -35.00
C HIS A 556 -9.80 6.16 -35.70
N PRO A 557 -10.36 5.85 -36.92
CA PRO A 557 -11.13 6.82 -37.71
C PRO A 557 -12.28 7.51 -36.97
N THR A 558 -12.91 6.82 -36.04
CA THR A 558 -13.98 7.41 -35.20
C THR A 558 -13.42 8.45 -34.23
N LEU A 559 -12.25 8.22 -33.66
CA LEU A 559 -11.61 9.19 -32.76
C LEU A 559 -11.10 10.41 -33.52
N GLU A 560 -10.49 10.20 -34.70
CA GLU A 560 -10.11 11.32 -35.57
C GLU A 560 -11.29 12.23 -35.88
N LYS A 561 -12.43 11.64 -36.29
CA LYS A 561 -13.63 12.40 -36.70
C LYS A 561 -14.42 13.00 -35.52
N ARG A 562 -14.61 12.27 -34.43
CA ARG A 562 -15.50 12.68 -33.34
C ARG A 562 -14.80 13.35 -32.18
N PHE A 563 -13.54 13.05 -31.96
CA PHE A 563 -12.77 13.56 -30.84
C PHE A 563 -11.77 14.63 -31.27
N LEU A 564 -10.81 14.31 -32.17
CA LEU A 564 -9.76 15.24 -32.55
C LEU A 564 -10.26 16.39 -33.39
N ALA A 565 -11.16 16.12 -34.35
CA ALA A 565 -11.76 17.18 -35.18
C ALA A 565 -12.54 18.20 -34.33
N ARG A 566 -13.33 17.76 -33.35
CA ARG A 566 -14.04 18.67 -32.42
C ARG A 566 -13.08 19.50 -31.57
N ARG A 567 -11.98 18.93 -31.14
CA ARG A 567 -10.94 19.66 -30.42
C ARG A 567 -10.26 20.72 -31.30
N ARG A 568 -10.00 20.40 -32.56
CA ARG A 568 -9.46 21.37 -33.54
C ARG A 568 -10.42 22.51 -33.75
N GLU A 569 -11.71 22.23 -33.97
CA GLU A 569 -12.76 23.26 -34.07
C GLU A 569 -12.82 24.15 -32.82
N ALA A 570 -12.87 23.56 -31.62
CA ALA A 570 -12.93 24.32 -30.40
C ALA A 570 -11.70 25.20 -30.17
N PHE A 571 -10.48 24.66 -30.27
CA PHE A 571 -9.28 25.42 -29.91
C PHE A 571 -8.74 26.33 -31.02
N ARG A 572 -8.99 26.02 -32.31
CA ARG A 572 -8.42 26.77 -33.44
C ARG A 572 -9.43 27.67 -34.13
N GLU A 573 -10.71 27.28 -34.17
CA GLU A 573 -11.77 27.98 -34.90
C GLU A 573 -12.70 28.78 -34.00
N GLY A 574 -12.52 28.68 -32.68
CA GLY A 574 -13.30 29.48 -31.73
C GLY A 574 -14.60 28.82 -31.28
N GLY A 575 -14.77 27.52 -31.51
CA GLY A 575 -15.91 26.76 -30.99
C GLY A 575 -15.91 26.66 -29.47
N PRO A 576 -17.06 26.38 -28.83
CA PRO A 576 -17.12 26.24 -27.38
C PRO A 576 -16.45 24.95 -26.90
N LEU A 577 -15.95 24.95 -25.65
CA LEU A 577 -15.30 23.80 -25.02
C LEU A 577 -16.31 22.93 -24.27
N ASP A 578 -16.18 21.60 -24.43
CA ASP A 578 -16.87 20.61 -23.59
C ASP A 578 -16.08 20.31 -22.30
N TRP A 579 -16.59 19.40 -21.48
CA TRP A 579 -16.01 19.02 -20.19
C TRP A 579 -14.62 18.44 -20.31
N ALA A 580 -14.39 17.54 -21.25
CA ALA A 580 -13.08 16.89 -21.43
C ALA A 580 -12.01 17.86 -21.96
N MET A 581 -12.44 18.80 -22.80
CA MET A 581 -11.55 19.88 -23.26
C MET A 581 -11.19 20.84 -22.13
N ALA A 582 -12.17 21.22 -21.31
CA ALA A 582 -11.99 22.06 -20.13
C ALA A 582 -11.05 21.42 -19.11
N GLU A 583 -11.22 20.13 -18.85
CA GLU A 583 -10.35 19.32 -17.99
C GLU A 583 -8.91 19.30 -18.51
N SER A 584 -8.73 18.96 -19.78
CA SER A 584 -7.40 18.92 -20.42
C SER A 584 -6.72 20.30 -20.43
N LEU A 585 -7.48 21.36 -20.61
CA LEU A 585 -7.00 22.74 -20.55
C LEU A 585 -6.55 23.12 -19.13
N ALA A 586 -7.31 22.71 -18.08
CA ALA A 586 -6.93 22.92 -16.70
C ALA A 586 -5.59 22.24 -16.39
N TRP A 587 -5.45 20.97 -16.75
CA TRP A 587 -4.22 20.20 -16.54
C TRP A 587 -3.03 20.80 -17.29
N GLY A 588 -3.20 21.10 -18.58
CA GLY A 588 -2.15 21.70 -19.38
C GLY A 588 -1.68 23.05 -18.86
N SER A 589 -2.59 23.87 -18.34
CA SER A 589 -2.26 25.16 -17.75
C SER A 589 -1.49 25.02 -16.43
N LEU A 590 -1.87 24.07 -15.55
CA LEU A 590 -1.15 23.80 -14.32
C LEU A 590 0.26 23.27 -14.57
N LEU A 591 0.42 22.37 -15.56
CA LEU A 591 1.74 21.89 -15.96
C LEU A 591 2.64 23.02 -16.48
N ALA A 592 2.08 23.92 -17.29
CA ALA A 592 2.81 25.11 -17.77
C ALA A 592 3.18 26.11 -16.66
N GLU A 593 2.49 26.05 -15.53
CA GLU A 593 2.73 26.83 -14.32
C GLU A 593 3.56 26.06 -13.26
N ASN A 594 4.23 25.00 -13.65
CA ASN A 594 5.11 24.15 -12.85
C ASN A 594 4.41 23.29 -11.77
N HIS A 595 3.14 22.98 -11.94
CA HIS A 595 2.42 22.06 -11.06
C HIS A 595 2.29 20.67 -11.68
N THR A 596 2.74 19.65 -10.97
CA THR A 596 2.49 18.26 -11.36
C THR A 596 1.00 17.94 -11.31
N VAL A 597 0.52 17.22 -12.33
CA VAL A 597 -0.86 16.72 -12.39
C VAL A 597 -0.82 15.20 -12.36
N ARG A 598 -1.48 14.59 -11.37
CA ARG A 598 -1.60 13.14 -11.23
C ARG A 598 -3.07 12.75 -11.16
N LEU A 599 -3.48 11.83 -12.03
CA LEU A 599 -4.81 11.21 -12.01
C LEU A 599 -4.67 9.69 -12.00
N SER A 600 -5.41 9.06 -11.13
CA SER A 600 -5.51 7.60 -11.02
C SER A 600 -6.97 7.19 -10.84
N GLY A 601 -7.35 6.08 -11.46
CA GLY A 601 -8.70 5.52 -11.40
C GLY A 601 -8.91 4.47 -12.47
N GLN A 602 -10.01 3.73 -12.36
CA GLN A 602 -10.36 2.69 -13.32
C GLN A 602 -10.72 3.34 -14.67
N ASP A 603 -10.08 2.92 -15.76
CA ASP A 603 -10.27 3.42 -17.13
C ASP A 603 -10.06 4.93 -17.33
N CYS A 604 -9.39 5.62 -16.38
CA CYS A 604 -9.30 7.08 -16.39
C CYS A 604 -8.49 7.66 -17.56
N GLN A 605 -7.61 6.89 -18.20
CA GLN A 605 -6.86 7.35 -19.39
C GLN A 605 -7.78 7.64 -20.58
N ARG A 606 -8.79 6.81 -20.78
CA ARG A 606 -9.85 7.00 -21.79
C ARG A 606 -11.02 7.81 -21.24
N GLY A 607 -11.32 7.63 -19.95
CA GLY A 607 -12.56 7.97 -19.27
C GLY A 607 -13.61 6.87 -19.43
N THR A 608 -14.32 6.56 -18.35
CA THR A 608 -15.38 5.53 -18.33
C THR A 608 -16.41 5.74 -19.44
N PHE A 609 -16.74 6.99 -19.75
CA PHE A 609 -17.71 7.38 -20.77
C PHE A 609 -17.09 7.69 -22.14
N SER A 610 -15.84 7.29 -22.37
CA SER A 610 -15.06 7.59 -23.61
C SER A 610 -14.99 9.09 -23.93
N GLN A 611 -14.89 9.93 -22.91
CA GLN A 611 -14.86 11.38 -23.04
C GLN A 611 -13.47 11.97 -23.06
N ARG A 612 -12.51 11.38 -22.32
CA ARG A 612 -11.23 12.00 -21.99
C ARG A 612 -10.14 11.78 -23.04
N HIS A 613 -9.83 10.54 -23.35
CA HIS A 613 -8.74 10.14 -24.24
C HIS A 613 -7.44 10.95 -24.02
N ALA A 614 -6.98 10.98 -22.74
CA ALA A 614 -5.73 11.65 -22.38
C ALA A 614 -4.49 10.89 -22.85
N VAL A 615 -4.62 9.59 -23.06
CA VAL A 615 -3.64 8.72 -23.71
C VAL A 615 -4.26 8.20 -25.01
N LEU A 616 -3.57 8.45 -26.12
CA LEU A 616 -3.98 8.02 -27.45
C LEU A 616 -3.20 6.76 -27.84
N HIS A 617 -3.85 5.88 -28.58
CA HIS A 617 -3.24 4.65 -29.09
C HIS A 617 -3.14 4.73 -30.60
N ASP A 618 -1.96 4.44 -31.15
CA ASP A 618 -1.80 4.29 -32.58
C ASP A 618 -2.59 3.06 -33.08
N PHE A 619 -3.35 3.27 -34.14
CA PHE A 619 -4.24 2.23 -34.67
C PHE A 619 -3.48 1.12 -35.42
N ASN A 620 -2.25 1.38 -35.86
CA ASN A 620 -1.44 0.44 -36.62
C ASN A 620 -0.56 -0.46 -35.75
N ASP A 621 0.08 0.10 -34.72
CA ASP A 621 1.08 -0.60 -33.90
C ASP A 621 0.78 -0.61 -32.39
N GLY A 622 -0.25 0.11 -31.94
CA GLY A 622 -0.65 0.19 -30.53
C GLY A 622 0.26 1.08 -29.67
N SER A 623 1.19 1.81 -30.24
CA SER A 623 2.04 2.74 -29.51
C SER A 623 1.22 3.83 -28.82
N LEU A 624 1.73 4.32 -27.69
CA LEU A 624 1.00 5.27 -26.83
C LEU A 624 1.53 6.70 -27.02
N TYR A 625 0.62 7.64 -27.09
CA TYR A 625 0.93 9.06 -27.12
C TYR A 625 0.10 9.82 -26.10
N THR A 626 0.77 10.56 -25.22
CA THR A 626 0.14 11.40 -24.18
C THR A 626 0.46 12.87 -24.49
N PRO A 627 -0.46 13.63 -25.11
CA PRO A 627 -0.18 15.00 -25.56
C PRO A 627 0.40 15.92 -24.49
N LEU A 628 -0.17 15.88 -23.26
CA LEU A 628 0.24 16.76 -22.16
C LEU A 628 1.63 16.44 -21.60
N GLU A 629 2.21 15.27 -21.88
CA GLU A 629 3.61 14.97 -21.50
C GLU A 629 4.62 15.89 -22.20
N LYS A 630 4.25 16.55 -23.29
CA LYS A 630 5.06 17.61 -23.92
C LYS A 630 5.33 18.82 -22.99
N LEU A 631 4.56 18.96 -21.91
CA LEU A 631 4.74 19.98 -20.91
C LEU A 631 5.58 19.53 -19.71
N ASN A 632 6.01 18.27 -19.68
CA ASN A 632 6.85 17.75 -18.61
C ASN A 632 8.22 18.43 -18.59
N HIS A 633 8.67 18.89 -17.42
CA HIS A 633 10.00 19.48 -17.23
C HIS A 633 10.44 19.43 -15.76
N GLY A 634 11.70 19.13 -15.52
CA GLY A 634 12.22 18.98 -14.16
C GLY A 634 11.46 17.90 -13.38
N THR A 635 10.89 18.27 -12.25
CA THR A 635 10.01 17.41 -11.43
C THR A 635 8.54 17.50 -11.82
N THR A 636 8.17 18.50 -12.61
CA THR A 636 6.80 18.69 -13.10
C THR A 636 6.45 17.65 -14.15
N ALA A 637 5.37 16.94 -13.95
CA ALA A 637 4.96 15.88 -14.86
C ALA A 637 3.45 15.67 -14.92
N PHE A 638 2.96 15.35 -16.11
CA PHE A 638 1.64 14.77 -16.30
C PHE A 638 1.70 13.26 -16.07
N ARG A 639 0.89 12.78 -15.16
CA ARG A 639 0.85 11.38 -14.75
C ARG A 639 -0.59 10.89 -14.71
N ILE A 640 -0.93 9.98 -15.61
CA ILE A 640 -2.28 9.39 -15.65
C ILE A 640 -2.18 7.88 -15.74
N TYR A 641 -2.89 7.17 -14.84
CA TYR A 641 -2.80 5.73 -14.72
C TYR A 641 -4.17 5.09 -14.57
N ASN A 642 -4.48 4.16 -15.45
CA ASN A 642 -5.57 3.22 -15.17
C ASN A 642 -5.17 2.38 -13.97
N SER A 643 -6.01 2.36 -12.95
CA SER A 643 -5.79 1.58 -11.74
C SER A 643 -6.26 0.13 -11.91
N SER A 644 -5.84 -0.74 -10.98
CA SER A 644 -6.52 -2.01 -10.74
C SER A 644 -7.97 -1.77 -10.29
N LEU A 645 -8.80 -2.84 -10.33
CA LEU A 645 -10.17 -2.80 -9.81
C LEU A 645 -10.15 -2.86 -8.27
N SER A 646 -9.78 -1.74 -7.66
CA SER A 646 -9.70 -1.55 -6.22
C SER A 646 -9.90 -0.08 -5.91
N GLU A 647 -10.81 0.24 -5.04
CA GLU A 647 -11.09 1.61 -4.59
C GLU A 647 -10.24 1.95 -3.36
N ALA A 648 -10.22 1.07 -2.35
CA ALA A 648 -9.58 1.39 -1.06
C ALA A 648 -8.07 1.55 -1.18
N SER A 649 -7.37 0.61 -1.82
CA SER A 649 -5.92 0.68 -1.96
C SER A 649 -5.49 1.86 -2.85
N VAL A 650 -6.21 2.10 -3.94
CA VAL A 650 -5.87 3.18 -4.89
C VAL A 650 -6.15 4.54 -4.28
N LEU A 651 -7.31 4.75 -3.65
CA LEU A 651 -7.62 6.02 -2.98
C LEU A 651 -6.65 6.28 -1.81
N GLY A 652 -6.33 5.25 -1.02
CA GLY A 652 -5.36 5.37 0.07
C GLY A 652 -3.96 5.73 -0.43
N PHE A 653 -3.54 5.14 -1.55
CA PHE A 653 -2.28 5.48 -2.21
C PHE A 653 -2.26 6.94 -2.69
N GLU A 654 -3.30 7.39 -3.40
CA GLU A 654 -3.37 8.77 -3.89
C GLU A 654 -3.46 9.78 -2.75
N TYR A 655 -4.14 9.44 -1.65
CA TYR A 655 -4.11 10.23 -0.42
C TYR A 655 -2.69 10.38 0.13
N GLY A 656 -1.96 9.28 0.27
CA GLY A 656 -0.57 9.28 0.72
C GLY A 656 0.34 10.09 -0.22
N TYR A 657 0.15 9.92 -1.53
CA TYR A 657 0.90 10.69 -2.54
C TYR A 657 0.65 12.19 -2.40
N ALA A 658 -0.59 12.60 -2.21
CA ALA A 658 -0.96 14.01 -2.06
C ALA A 658 -0.39 14.65 -0.78
N LEU A 659 -0.20 13.88 0.30
CA LEU A 659 0.45 14.38 1.53
C LEU A 659 1.91 14.82 1.29
N GLU A 660 2.64 14.15 0.41
CA GLU A 660 4.05 14.46 0.10
C GLU A 660 4.23 15.34 -1.14
N SER A 661 3.14 15.71 -1.80
CA SER A 661 3.16 16.54 -3.02
C SER A 661 2.17 17.71 -2.90
N PRO A 662 2.37 18.63 -1.94
CA PRO A 662 1.42 19.71 -1.65
C PRO A 662 1.18 20.66 -2.83
N ASP A 663 2.11 20.78 -3.77
CA ASP A 663 2.01 21.66 -4.95
C ASP A 663 1.45 20.94 -6.19
N ALA A 664 1.12 19.65 -6.08
CA ALA A 664 0.56 18.88 -7.17
C ALA A 664 -0.97 18.86 -7.12
N LEU A 665 -1.60 18.77 -8.30
CA LEU A 665 -3.00 18.37 -8.42
C LEU A 665 -3.07 16.84 -8.45
N VAL A 666 -3.40 16.24 -7.31
CA VAL A 666 -3.56 14.78 -7.18
C VAL A 666 -5.05 14.46 -7.18
N MET A 667 -5.46 13.58 -8.09
CA MET A 667 -6.87 13.23 -8.31
C MET A 667 -7.05 11.72 -8.29
N TRP A 668 -8.14 11.27 -7.68
CA TRP A 668 -8.68 9.92 -7.82
C TRP A 668 -10.06 9.99 -8.48
N GLU A 669 -10.29 9.20 -9.52
CA GLU A 669 -11.58 9.08 -10.19
C GLU A 669 -12.20 7.72 -9.91
N ALA A 670 -13.39 7.71 -9.31
CA ALA A 670 -14.20 6.50 -9.24
C ALA A 670 -14.76 6.18 -10.65
N GLN A 671 -14.89 4.90 -10.99
CA GLN A 671 -15.49 4.51 -12.29
C GLN A 671 -16.95 4.99 -12.38
N PHE A 672 -17.71 4.80 -11.32
CA PHE A 672 -18.96 5.47 -10.98
C PHE A 672 -18.85 5.93 -9.54
N GLY A 673 -19.42 7.08 -9.20
CA GLY A 673 -19.28 7.62 -7.85
C GLY A 673 -19.90 6.73 -6.77
N ASP A 674 -20.87 5.89 -7.10
CA ASP A 674 -21.46 4.91 -6.18
C ASP A 674 -20.41 3.90 -5.68
N PHE A 675 -19.41 3.55 -6.49
CA PHE A 675 -18.35 2.60 -6.11
C PHE A 675 -17.34 3.18 -5.09
N ALA A 676 -17.37 4.48 -4.83
CA ALA A 676 -16.53 5.09 -3.81
C ALA A 676 -16.77 4.51 -2.40
N ASN A 677 -17.88 3.83 -2.17
CA ASN A 677 -18.15 3.13 -0.91
C ASN A 677 -17.17 1.98 -0.64
N GLY A 678 -16.56 1.41 -1.67
CA GLY A 678 -15.45 0.44 -1.53
C GLY A 678 -14.21 1.03 -0.86
N ALA A 679 -14.07 2.36 -0.83
CA ALA A 679 -13.00 3.09 -0.16
C ALA A 679 -13.49 3.94 1.03
N GLN A 680 -14.68 3.68 1.57
CA GLN A 680 -15.28 4.51 2.60
C GLN A 680 -14.38 4.68 3.83
N VAL A 681 -13.63 3.65 4.21
CA VAL A 681 -12.65 3.72 5.31
C VAL A 681 -11.58 4.79 5.10
N ILE A 682 -11.13 4.98 3.87
CA ILE A 682 -10.13 6.01 3.53
C ILE A 682 -10.78 7.40 3.58
N VAL A 683 -12.01 7.52 3.08
CA VAL A 683 -12.77 8.78 3.15
C VAL A 683 -12.98 9.20 4.61
N ASP A 684 -13.51 8.31 5.45
CA ASP A 684 -13.90 8.63 6.83
C ASP A 684 -12.67 8.88 7.73
N GLN A 685 -11.65 8.01 7.61
CA GLN A 685 -10.57 7.99 8.59
C GLN A 685 -9.39 8.89 8.22
N PHE A 686 -9.19 9.15 6.92
CA PHE A 686 -8.07 9.96 6.44
C PHE A 686 -8.57 11.26 5.79
N ILE A 687 -9.34 11.22 4.71
CA ILE A 687 -9.70 12.41 3.93
C ILE A 687 -10.51 13.40 4.77
N ALA A 688 -11.54 12.95 5.48
CA ALA A 688 -12.43 13.81 6.26
C ALA A 688 -11.86 14.19 7.64
N ALA A 689 -11.00 13.36 8.24
CA ALA A 689 -10.70 13.46 9.66
C ALA A 689 -9.21 13.69 10.00
N ALA A 690 -8.27 13.50 9.06
CA ALA A 690 -6.84 13.53 9.35
C ALA A 690 -6.34 14.90 9.81
N GLU A 691 -6.93 15.99 9.34
CA GLU A 691 -6.56 17.33 9.79
C GLU A 691 -6.91 17.54 11.27
N ALA A 692 -8.13 17.17 11.68
CA ALA A 692 -8.58 17.29 13.06
C ALA A 692 -7.82 16.34 14.01
N LYS A 693 -7.54 15.11 13.56
CA LYS A 693 -6.87 14.10 14.38
C LYS A 693 -5.36 14.28 14.45
N TRP A 694 -4.72 14.60 13.31
CA TRP A 694 -3.26 14.54 13.15
C TRP A 694 -2.64 15.79 12.57
N ARG A 695 -3.40 16.86 12.34
CA ARG A 695 -3.02 18.11 11.64
C ARG A 695 -2.48 17.87 10.21
N GLN A 696 -2.85 16.74 9.62
CA GLN A 696 -2.44 16.41 8.25
C GLN A 696 -3.40 17.05 7.26
N LYS A 697 -2.94 18.07 6.59
CA LYS A 697 -3.68 18.79 5.56
C LYS A 697 -3.46 18.14 4.20
N ASN A 698 -4.48 18.12 3.37
CA ASN A 698 -4.45 17.49 2.05
C ASN A 698 -5.32 18.27 1.07
N ARG A 699 -4.89 18.39 -0.17
CA ARG A 699 -5.66 19.07 -1.23
C ARG A 699 -6.07 18.15 -2.38
N MET A 700 -6.10 16.84 -2.16
CA MET A 700 -6.50 15.90 -3.19
C MET A 700 -7.92 16.16 -3.70
N VAL A 701 -8.20 15.66 -4.90
CA VAL A 701 -9.51 15.78 -5.55
C VAL A 701 -10.10 14.39 -5.75
N LEU A 702 -11.36 14.21 -5.37
CA LEU A 702 -12.15 13.04 -5.73
C LEU A 702 -13.09 13.43 -6.87
N LEU A 703 -13.01 12.68 -7.99
CA LEU A 703 -13.91 12.82 -9.13
C LEU A 703 -14.94 11.69 -9.08
N LEU A 704 -16.19 12.04 -8.87
CA LEU A 704 -17.27 11.09 -8.59
C LEU A 704 -18.39 11.23 -9.62
N PRO A 705 -18.43 10.40 -10.69
CA PRO A 705 -19.50 10.44 -11.66
C PRO A 705 -20.88 10.22 -11.00
N HIS A 706 -21.78 11.19 -11.19
CA HIS A 706 -23.06 11.28 -10.52
C HIS A 706 -24.16 11.76 -11.49
N GLY A 707 -25.36 11.23 -11.34
CA GLY A 707 -26.54 11.64 -12.10
C GLY A 707 -27.56 10.52 -12.25
N TYR A 708 -28.84 10.83 -12.09
CA TYR A 708 -29.96 9.92 -12.26
C TYR A 708 -30.38 9.90 -13.75
N GLU A 709 -29.91 8.90 -14.49
CA GLU A 709 -29.99 8.83 -15.95
C GLU A 709 -30.49 7.48 -16.47
N GLY A 710 -31.18 6.72 -15.63
CA GLY A 710 -31.73 5.42 -16.01
C GLY A 710 -30.74 4.26 -16.06
N ALA A 711 -29.53 4.44 -15.50
CA ALA A 711 -28.48 3.41 -15.50
C ALA A 711 -28.57 2.42 -14.31
N GLY A 712 -29.69 2.43 -13.56
CA GLY A 712 -29.89 1.55 -12.40
C GLY A 712 -29.38 2.15 -11.08
N SER A 713 -29.47 1.37 -10.00
CA SER A 713 -29.24 1.84 -8.63
C SER A 713 -27.75 2.10 -8.33
N GLU A 714 -26.84 1.26 -8.84
CA GLU A 714 -25.41 1.36 -8.53
C GLU A 714 -24.63 2.27 -9.49
N HIS A 715 -25.28 2.89 -10.46
CA HIS A 715 -24.64 3.74 -11.47
C HIS A 715 -25.25 5.15 -11.51
N SER A 716 -26.03 5.52 -10.51
CA SER A 716 -26.73 6.80 -10.44
C SER A 716 -26.13 7.75 -9.41
N SER A 717 -26.14 7.38 -8.15
CA SER A 717 -25.74 8.29 -7.07
C SER A 717 -24.32 8.05 -6.57
N ALA A 718 -23.53 9.11 -6.53
CA ALA A 718 -22.26 9.12 -5.77
C ALA A 718 -22.46 9.34 -4.26
N ARG A 719 -23.70 9.32 -3.80
CA ARG A 719 -24.07 9.49 -2.39
C ARG A 719 -23.54 10.79 -1.79
N MET A 720 -23.94 11.90 -2.38
CA MET A 720 -23.58 13.25 -1.95
C MET A 720 -23.80 13.48 -0.45
N GLU A 721 -24.89 12.97 0.07
CA GLU A 721 -25.29 13.04 1.48
C GLU A 721 -24.25 12.46 2.43
N ARG A 722 -23.49 11.41 2.04
CA ARG A 722 -22.42 10.84 2.87
C ARG A 722 -21.28 11.84 3.07
N TYR A 723 -20.88 12.53 2.01
CA TYR A 723 -19.83 13.55 2.08
C TYR A 723 -20.31 14.77 2.87
N LEU A 724 -21.54 15.20 2.67
CA LEU A 724 -22.13 16.34 3.40
C LEU A 724 -22.26 16.05 4.90
N GLN A 725 -22.57 14.81 5.29
CA GLN A 725 -22.57 14.39 6.71
C GLN A 725 -21.18 14.41 7.36
N LEU A 726 -20.12 14.20 6.58
CA LEU A 726 -18.74 14.28 7.04
C LEU A 726 -18.20 15.71 7.09
N CYS A 727 -18.91 16.68 6.54
CA CYS A 727 -18.52 18.07 6.52
C CYS A 727 -18.66 18.74 7.90
N ALA A 728 -17.54 19.26 8.43
CA ALA A 728 -17.49 20.03 9.68
C ALA A 728 -16.27 20.95 9.65
N ASP A 729 -16.41 22.16 10.20
CA ASP A 729 -15.31 23.11 10.38
C ASP A 729 -14.47 23.35 9.12
N ASP A 730 -15.12 23.44 7.97
CA ASP A 730 -14.49 23.60 6.65
C ASP A 730 -13.42 22.54 6.31
N ASN A 731 -13.58 21.31 6.83
CA ASN A 731 -12.62 20.20 6.63
C ASN A 731 -12.46 19.74 5.17
N MET A 732 -13.43 19.99 4.31
CA MET A 732 -13.40 19.66 2.88
C MET A 732 -14.23 20.65 2.07
N GLN A 733 -14.20 20.52 0.74
CA GLN A 733 -15.05 21.26 -0.17
C GLN A 733 -15.89 20.27 -0.98
N VAL A 734 -17.18 20.56 -1.15
CA VAL A 734 -18.12 19.74 -1.94
C VAL A 734 -18.70 20.59 -3.05
N ILE A 735 -18.48 20.18 -4.31
CA ILE A 735 -18.96 20.90 -5.49
C ILE A 735 -19.70 19.96 -6.46
N ASN A 736 -20.66 20.52 -7.15
CA ASN A 736 -21.39 19.85 -8.24
C ASN A 736 -21.54 20.86 -9.41
N PRO A 737 -20.46 21.05 -10.18
CA PRO A 737 -20.41 22.09 -11.20
C PRO A 737 -21.40 21.82 -12.34
N THR A 738 -21.99 22.90 -12.88
CA THR A 738 -22.96 22.81 -13.96
C THR A 738 -22.39 23.12 -15.33
N THR A 739 -21.17 23.66 -15.43
CA THR A 739 -20.56 24.03 -16.71
C THR A 739 -19.09 23.58 -16.81
N PRO A 740 -18.57 23.33 -18.04
CA PRO A 740 -17.15 23.05 -18.26
C PRO A 740 -16.21 24.10 -17.70
N ALA A 741 -16.53 25.39 -17.82
CA ALA A 741 -15.69 26.46 -17.29
C ALA A 741 -15.62 26.43 -15.75
N GLN A 742 -16.71 26.13 -15.05
CA GLN A 742 -16.69 25.97 -13.60
C GLN A 742 -15.80 24.80 -13.18
N TYR A 743 -15.85 23.68 -13.88
CA TYR A 743 -14.97 22.55 -13.62
C TYR A 743 -13.49 22.90 -13.84
N PHE A 744 -13.14 23.56 -14.95
CA PHE A 744 -11.81 24.10 -15.21
C PHE A 744 -11.31 24.97 -14.06
N HIS A 745 -12.13 25.93 -13.64
CA HIS A 745 -11.78 26.85 -12.57
C HIS A 745 -11.66 26.17 -11.21
N ALA A 746 -12.48 25.16 -10.92
CA ALA A 746 -12.41 24.39 -9.69
C ALA A 746 -11.08 23.66 -9.53
N LEU A 747 -10.62 22.97 -10.60
CA LEU A 747 -9.35 22.24 -10.60
C LEU A 747 -8.15 23.20 -10.42
N ARG A 748 -8.13 24.32 -11.12
CA ARG A 748 -7.08 25.32 -10.98
C ARG A 748 -7.11 26.00 -9.61
N ARG A 749 -8.31 26.35 -9.13
CA ARG A 749 -8.50 26.91 -7.79
C ARG A 749 -7.93 26.03 -6.70
N GLN A 750 -8.04 24.71 -6.83
CA GLN A 750 -7.54 23.75 -5.85
C GLN A 750 -6.03 23.85 -5.63
N VAL A 751 -5.27 24.20 -6.67
CA VAL A 751 -3.82 24.37 -6.60
C VAL A 751 -3.43 25.79 -6.20
N HIS A 752 -4.06 26.80 -6.79
CA HIS A 752 -3.67 28.20 -6.60
C HIS A 752 -4.10 28.81 -5.26
N ARG A 753 -5.03 28.20 -4.58
CA ARG A 753 -5.44 28.60 -3.23
C ARG A 753 -4.45 28.11 -2.20
N ASN A 754 -4.04 28.95 -1.27
CA ASN A 754 -3.35 28.53 -0.06
C ASN A 754 -4.34 27.92 0.94
N LEU A 755 -5.07 26.91 0.50
CA LEU A 755 -6.08 26.18 1.27
C LEU A 755 -5.93 24.68 0.99
N HIS A 756 -5.34 23.98 1.94
CA HIS A 756 -5.06 22.55 1.82
C HIS A 756 -6.24 21.72 2.35
N LYS A 757 -7.37 21.76 1.64
CA LYS A 757 -8.57 20.97 1.97
C LYS A 757 -8.96 20.06 0.79
N PRO A 758 -9.40 18.83 1.03
CA PRO A 758 -9.90 17.95 -0.01
C PRO A 758 -11.04 18.58 -0.80
N LEU A 759 -11.11 18.27 -2.10
CA LEU A 759 -12.17 18.71 -2.99
C LEU A 759 -12.94 17.49 -3.51
N ILE A 760 -14.21 17.41 -3.18
CA ILE A 760 -15.12 16.40 -3.67
C ILE A 760 -15.91 17.00 -4.85
N VAL A 761 -15.75 16.40 -6.03
CA VAL A 761 -16.39 16.86 -7.27
C VAL A 761 -17.39 15.81 -7.74
N PHE A 762 -18.65 16.13 -7.74
CA PHE A 762 -19.66 15.33 -8.42
C PHE A 762 -19.59 15.64 -9.90
N THR A 763 -18.94 14.75 -10.66
CA THR A 763 -18.74 14.93 -12.11
C THR A 763 -19.95 14.43 -12.88
N PRO A 764 -20.31 15.08 -14.00
CA PRO A 764 -21.46 14.68 -14.78
C PRO A 764 -21.20 13.42 -15.62
N LYS A 765 -22.30 12.81 -16.08
CA LYS A 765 -22.28 11.72 -17.06
C LYS A 765 -22.87 12.17 -18.40
N SER A 766 -24.18 12.39 -18.48
CA SER A 766 -24.84 12.81 -19.74
C SER A 766 -24.43 14.22 -20.19
N LEU A 767 -24.11 15.13 -19.28
CA LEU A 767 -23.60 16.46 -19.64
C LEU A 767 -22.28 16.43 -20.39
N LEU A 768 -21.50 15.34 -20.29
CA LEU A 768 -20.25 15.17 -21.05
C LEU A 768 -20.47 15.20 -22.57
N SER A 769 -21.65 14.81 -23.04
CA SER A 769 -22.01 14.75 -24.47
C SER A 769 -23.17 15.67 -24.87
N ARG A 770 -23.75 16.39 -23.89
CA ARG A 770 -24.90 17.25 -24.13
C ARG A 770 -24.49 18.53 -24.89
N PRO A 771 -25.12 18.87 -26.04
CA PRO A 771 -24.68 19.97 -26.89
C PRO A 771 -24.77 21.38 -26.27
N ASP A 772 -25.69 21.60 -25.33
CA ASP A 772 -25.85 22.84 -24.61
C ASP A 772 -25.03 22.95 -23.31
N ALA A 773 -24.36 21.84 -22.89
CA ALA A 773 -23.47 21.81 -21.75
C ALA A 773 -22.01 22.14 -22.14
N VAL A 774 -21.79 23.29 -22.75
CA VAL A 774 -20.51 23.79 -23.24
C VAL A 774 -20.24 25.19 -22.70
N SER A 775 -18.98 25.64 -22.73
CA SER A 775 -18.60 26.98 -22.31
C SER A 775 -17.80 27.72 -23.39
N PRO A 776 -18.09 29.03 -23.63
CA PRO A 776 -17.35 29.83 -24.61
C PRO A 776 -15.95 30.17 -24.09
N HIS A 777 -15.00 30.40 -24.98
CA HIS A 777 -13.59 30.69 -24.69
C HIS A 777 -13.39 31.76 -23.62
N ARG A 778 -14.15 32.87 -23.66
CA ARG A 778 -14.03 33.98 -22.71
C ARG A 778 -14.14 33.54 -21.24
N GLU A 779 -14.84 32.42 -20.96
CA GLU A 779 -15.01 31.93 -19.61
C GLU A 779 -13.79 31.20 -19.06
N PHE A 780 -12.80 30.85 -19.87
CA PHE A 780 -11.52 30.26 -19.49
C PHE A 780 -10.39 31.28 -19.37
N LEU A 781 -10.57 32.47 -19.94
CA LEU A 781 -9.56 33.51 -19.98
C LEU A 781 -9.64 34.42 -18.75
N ALA A 782 -8.48 35.06 -18.42
CA ALA A 782 -8.46 36.10 -17.40
C ALA A 782 -9.44 37.26 -17.74
N PRO A 783 -10.18 37.80 -16.75
CA PRO A 783 -10.08 37.63 -15.31
C PRO A 783 -11.06 36.57 -14.72
N SER A 784 -11.49 35.58 -15.47
CA SER A 784 -12.48 34.57 -15.03
C SER A 784 -11.99 33.76 -13.83
N ARG A 785 -12.95 33.22 -13.09
CA ARG A 785 -12.69 32.45 -11.86
C ARG A 785 -13.82 31.49 -11.57
N PHE A 786 -13.59 30.57 -10.63
CA PHE A 786 -14.65 29.76 -10.04
C PHE A 786 -15.67 30.66 -9.31
N ARG A 787 -16.94 30.38 -9.49
CA ARG A 787 -18.04 31.05 -8.84
C ARG A 787 -18.87 30.04 -8.07
N GLU A 788 -18.90 30.17 -6.76
CA GLU A 788 -19.56 29.24 -5.85
C GLU A 788 -21.09 29.21 -6.07
N VAL A 789 -21.66 30.34 -6.55
CA VAL A 789 -23.07 30.48 -6.94
C VAL A 789 -23.11 31.14 -8.30
N LEU A 790 -23.88 30.58 -9.22
CA LEU A 790 -24.11 31.15 -10.54
C LEU A 790 -25.52 31.80 -10.64
N PRO A 791 -25.60 33.03 -11.16
CA PRO A 791 -26.87 33.63 -11.48
C PRO A 791 -27.55 32.91 -12.65
N ASP A 792 -28.78 33.14 -12.81
CA ASP A 792 -29.56 32.72 -13.97
C ASP A 792 -29.19 33.58 -15.20
N PRO A 793 -28.68 32.97 -16.29
CA PRO A 793 -28.36 33.75 -17.50
C PRO A 793 -29.57 34.31 -18.22
N ASP A 794 -30.72 33.67 -18.04
CA ASP A 794 -32.01 34.06 -18.66
C ASP A 794 -33.01 34.56 -17.61
N ALA A 795 -32.50 35.23 -16.55
CA ALA A 795 -33.35 35.72 -15.46
C ALA A 795 -34.38 36.70 -15.96
N PRO A 796 -35.67 36.54 -15.55
CA PRO A 796 -36.68 37.57 -15.78
C PRO A 796 -36.32 38.88 -15.09
N ALA A 797 -37.03 39.95 -15.45
CA ALA A 797 -36.84 41.25 -14.77
C ALA A 797 -37.09 41.07 -13.25
N PRO A 798 -36.22 41.60 -12.37
CA PRO A 798 -36.29 41.36 -10.93
C PRO A 798 -37.62 41.68 -10.27
N ASP A 799 -38.33 42.64 -10.79
CA ASP A 799 -39.65 43.07 -10.31
C ASP A 799 -40.81 42.11 -10.69
N GLN A 800 -40.58 41.18 -11.62
CA GLN A 800 -41.52 40.16 -12.04
C GLN A 800 -41.37 38.84 -11.28
N VAL A 801 -40.17 38.62 -10.68
CA VAL A 801 -39.83 37.37 -10.03
C VAL A 801 -40.51 37.22 -8.68
N THR A 802 -41.31 36.17 -8.55
CA THR A 802 -42.02 35.81 -7.31
C THR A 802 -41.51 34.53 -6.68
N ARG A 803 -40.78 33.69 -7.47
CA ARG A 803 -40.20 32.40 -7.05
C ARG A 803 -38.70 32.35 -7.36
N ALA A 804 -37.93 31.84 -6.42
CA ALA A 804 -36.52 31.49 -6.60
C ALA A 804 -36.30 29.98 -6.44
N VAL A 805 -35.81 29.33 -7.49
CA VAL A 805 -35.47 27.90 -7.49
C VAL A 805 -33.96 27.75 -7.36
N PHE A 806 -33.53 27.03 -6.33
CA PHE A 806 -32.12 26.67 -6.13
C PHE A 806 -31.93 25.23 -6.58
N CYS A 807 -30.84 24.98 -7.29
CA CYS A 807 -30.49 23.65 -7.76
C CYS A 807 -28.96 23.48 -7.86
N THR A 808 -28.54 22.27 -8.09
CA THR A 808 -27.15 21.92 -8.35
C THR A 808 -27.05 20.83 -9.41
N GLY A 809 -25.95 20.79 -10.18
CA GLY A 809 -25.72 19.77 -11.17
C GLY A 809 -26.68 19.76 -12.36
N LYS A 810 -26.90 18.59 -12.93
CA LYS A 810 -27.60 18.36 -14.21
C LYS A 810 -29.03 18.89 -14.23
N VAL A 811 -29.78 18.83 -13.14
CA VAL A 811 -31.18 19.22 -13.06
C VAL A 811 -31.43 20.68 -13.49
N TYR A 812 -30.39 21.54 -13.42
CA TYR A 812 -30.47 22.91 -13.95
C TYR A 812 -30.93 22.95 -15.41
N TYR A 813 -30.42 22.09 -16.26
CA TYR A 813 -30.72 22.09 -17.69
C TYR A 813 -32.16 21.69 -17.95
N ASP A 814 -32.71 20.78 -17.17
CA ASP A 814 -34.09 20.34 -17.29
C ASP A 814 -35.05 21.42 -16.78
N LEU A 815 -34.68 22.10 -15.69
CA LEU A 815 -35.46 23.25 -15.18
C LEU A 815 -35.48 24.42 -16.18
N ALA A 816 -34.31 24.76 -16.77
CA ALA A 816 -34.18 25.81 -17.76
C ALA A 816 -34.98 25.50 -19.03
N ALA A 817 -34.92 24.26 -19.53
CA ALA A 817 -35.75 23.81 -20.66
C ALA A 817 -37.25 23.87 -20.36
N CYS A 818 -37.69 23.38 -19.20
CA CYS A 818 -39.10 23.40 -18.77
C CYS A 818 -39.60 24.84 -18.63
N ARG A 819 -38.81 25.76 -18.03
CA ARG A 819 -39.15 27.19 -17.91
C ARG A 819 -39.39 27.81 -19.28
N LYS A 820 -38.49 27.55 -20.23
CA LYS A 820 -38.60 28.06 -21.61
C LYS A 820 -39.80 27.48 -22.33
N GLU A 821 -40.04 26.18 -22.28
CA GLU A 821 -41.15 25.49 -22.92
C GLU A 821 -42.50 25.99 -22.42
N ARG A 822 -42.61 26.22 -21.10
CA ARG A 822 -43.84 26.64 -20.44
C ARG A 822 -43.99 28.17 -20.38
N ASN A 823 -43.03 28.94 -20.92
CA ASN A 823 -43.01 30.40 -20.89
C ASN A 823 -43.19 30.99 -19.48
N ILE A 824 -42.53 30.40 -18.47
CA ILE A 824 -42.61 30.86 -17.08
C ILE A 824 -41.75 32.10 -16.91
N ALA A 825 -42.35 33.25 -16.61
CA ALA A 825 -41.71 34.57 -16.57
C ALA A 825 -41.49 35.12 -15.15
N ASP A 826 -41.91 34.39 -14.11
CA ASP A 826 -41.90 34.85 -12.71
C ASP A 826 -40.91 34.06 -11.82
N THR A 827 -40.07 33.22 -12.42
CA THR A 827 -39.18 32.30 -11.69
C THR A 827 -37.73 32.49 -12.11
N VAL A 828 -36.85 32.71 -11.14
CA VAL A 828 -35.38 32.72 -11.31
C VAL A 828 -34.79 31.40 -10.86
N ILE A 829 -33.78 30.90 -11.60
CA ILE A 829 -33.05 29.65 -11.28
C ILE A 829 -31.63 29.99 -10.84
N ILE A 830 -31.26 29.71 -9.60
CA ILE A 830 -29.96 29.97 -9.03
C ILE A 830 -29.21 28.65 -8.83
N ARG A 831 -27.98 28.56 -9.35
CA ARG A 831 -27.17 27.35 -9.28
C ARG A 831 -26.16 27.40 -8.15
N LEU A 832 -26.18 26.41 -7.27
CA LEU A 832 -25.16 26.22 -6.25
C LEU A 832 -24.07 25.30 -6.84
N GLU A 833 -22.98 25.90 -7.31
CA GLU A 833 -21.81 25.15 -7.84
C GLU A 833 -20.99 24.54 -6.69
N GLN A 834 -20.91 25.27 -5.55
CA GLN A 834 -20.31 24.78 -4.30
C GLN A 834 -21.40 24.64 -3.24
N ILE A 835 -21.59 23.41 -2.76
CA ILE A 835 -22.58 23.06 -1.75
C ILE A 835 -22.00 23.27 -0.34
N TYR A 836 -20.73 22.87 -0.14
CA TYR A 836 -20.04 23.07 1.14
C TYR A 836 -18.60 23.57 0.90
N PRO A 837 -18.11 24.51 1.72
CA PRO A 837 -18.90 25.41 2.57
C PRO A 837 -19.82 26.33 1.73
N LEU A 838 -21.01 26.61 2.22
CA LEU A 838 -21.98 27.44 1.49
C LEU A 838 -21.52 28.91 1.41
N ALA A 839 -21.51 29.47 0.21
CA ALA A 839 -21.12 30.84 -0.05
C ALA A 839 -22.27 31.82 0.24
N ARG A 840 -22.62 32.00 1.52
CA ARG A 840 -23.80 32.77 1.98
C ARG A 840 -23.78 34.21 1.50
N GLU A 841 -22.63 34.89 1.52
CA GLU A 841 -22.50 36.29 1.09
C GLU A 841 -22.84 36.45 -0.40
N GLN A 842 -22.31 35.55 -1.25
CA GLN A 842 -22.61 35.60 -2.69
C GLN A 842 -24.07 35.30 -2.97
N LEU A 843 -24.65 34.35 -2.25
CA LEU A 843 -26.05 34.01 -2.36
C LEU A 843 -26.94 35.20 -1.97
N THR A 844 -26.64 35.84 -0.85
CA THR A 844 -27.34 37.06 -0.40
C THR A 844 -27.26 38.16 -1.42
N PHE A 845 -26.06 38.40 -1.98
CA PHE A 845 -25.83 39.39 -3.02
C PHE A 845 -26.65 39.13 -4.28
N LEU A 846 -26.70 37.90 -4.74
CA LEU A 846 -27.44 37.51 -5.94
C LEU A 846 -28.97 37.60 -5.74
N LEU A 847 -29.46 37.41 -4.52
CA LEU A 847 -30.88 37.50 -4.19
C LEU A 847 -31.37 38.93 -3.96
N ALA A 848 -30.45 39.86 -3.62
CA ALA A 848 -30.79 41.23 -3.27
C ALA A 848 -31.72 41.96 -4.29
N PRO A 849 -31.59 41.76 -5.62
CA PRO A 849 -32.50 42.42 -6.58
C PRO A 849 -33.93 41.92 -6.54
N TYR A 850 -34.18 40.69 -6.08
CA TYR A 850 -35.45 39.99 -6.18
C TYR A 850 -36.36 40.21 -4.97
N GLN A 851 -36.77 41.46 -4.72
CA GLN A 851 -37.49 41.86 -3.53
C GLN A 851 -38.92 41.27 -3.40
N LYS A 852 -39.49 40.81 -4.50
CA LYS A 852 -40.88 40.22 -4.56
C LYS A 852 -40.89 38.72 -4.33
N VAL A 853 -39.75 38.04 -4.24
CA VAL A 853 -39.74 36.59 -4.01
C VAL A 853 -40.35 36.23 -2.66
N ARG A 854 -41.32 35.33 -2.71
CA ARG A 854 -42.00 34.76 -1.54
C ARG A 854 -41.88 33.25 -1.46
N ASP A 855 -41.53 32.61 -2.58
CA ASP A 855 -41.41 31.18 -2.72
C ASP A 855 -39.98 30.80 -3.02
N PHE A 856 -39.33 30.12 -2.04
CA PHE A 856 -37.97 29.61 -2.14
C PHE A 856 -38.00 28.09 -2.23
N VAL A 857 -37.54 27.54 -3.34
CA VAL A 857 -37.65 26.12 -3.68
C VAL A 857 -36.23 25.53 -3.85
N TRP A 858 -35.97 24.44 -3.16
CA TRP A 858 -34.85 23.58 -3.49
C TRP A 858 -35.29 22.50 -4.46
N CYS A 859 -34.59 22.34 -5.59
CA CYS A 859 -34.84 21.29 -6.57
C CYS A 859 -33.60 20.45 -6.81
N GLN A 860 -33.73 19.16 -6.61
CA GLN A 860 -32.65 18.18 -6.86
C GLN A 860 -33.23 16.98 -7.63
N GLU A 861 -32.34 16.19 -8.29
CA GLU A 861 -32.74 14.96 -8.97
C GLU A 861 -32.78 13.74 -8.04
N GLU A 862 -32.10 13.82 -6.91
CA GLU A 862 -32.04 12.79 -5.90
C GLU A 862 -33.33 12.69 -5.10
N PRO A 863 -33.68 11.48 -4.57
CA PRO A 863 -34.82 11.35 -3.63
C PRO A 863 -34.56 12.12 -2.33
N SER A 864 -35.63 12.39 -1.57
CA SER A 864 -35.59 13.24 -0.38
C SER A 864 -34.63 12.77 0.75
N ASN A 865 -34.25 11.49 0.76
CA ASN A 865 -33.28 10.96 1.70
C ASN A 865 -31.83 10.97 1.17
N MET A 866 -31.60 11.59 0.03
CA MET A 866 -30.31 11.69 -0.65
C MET A 866 -30.04 13.13 -1.10
N GLY A 867 -28.83 13.36 -1.67
CA GLY A 867 -28.43 14.67 -2.15
C GLY A 867 -28.19 15.67 -1.02
N ALA A 868 -28.57 16.92 -1.25
CA ALA A 868 -28.35 18.03 -0.31
C ALA A 868 -29.62 18.48 0.42
N TRP A 869 -30.70 17.72 0.39
CA TRP A 869 -31.97 18.07 1.01
C TRP A 869 -31.91 18.09 2.54
N GLY A 870 -31.30 17.10 3.17
CA GLY A 870 -31.12 16.97 4.62
C GLY A 870 -30.00 17.84 5.14
#